data_df3fa178ee353e7cea7b972a0bee3132
#
_entry.id   df3fa178ee353e7cea7b972a0bee3132
#
_cell.length_a   1.000
_cell.length_b   1.000
_cell.length_c   1.000
_cell.angle_alpha   90.00
_cell.angle_beta   90.00
_cell.angle_gamma   90.00
#
_symmetry.space_group_name_H-M   'P 1'
#
loop_
_entity.id
_entity.type
_entity.pdbx_description
1 polymer ?
#
loop_
_entity_poly.entity_id
_entity_poly.type
_entity_poly.pdbx_seq_one_letter_code
_entity_poly.pdbx_strand_id
1 'polypeptide(L)'
;MTRLTSRRVASHSSVALAVAAALSAAAHAAPAPALALSPAPGPMIAMSTLQEVIVTGKALQLKSLKQRSIYESAYGDKALDRQQLKSAGVVGGAAQALSFAPGVSVSGYGQTGGTKASISVNGLKQGWGGFSGGTIDDGSIAVSFDGIPMVNAATGLWETPEVPQTGILQGARVTYGPGDPEYRWYNNIGGSVNFVPVQPTANAGGSVALTYGSFATENAVVILQTGKIDGWETVFAGGGGRSDSFRTSPDGFNWPTRNFAGFFKTRKEFRNGDVSFGAYIGDGHGWRPTPIPLTPNALISANGQDANGNPLPGPLFSQQTTGFYSAINSSVWKKNDYNRTWLVYARQNIQLDKHVTLHNQLWFRQGNRLHVHYNNYVAGAGNLYEHNNPFSHMYGDKIWTDIYLPYNKIGVGGFFINTVYNSRNQFYSPNACVTLTNPVTYTAYGQNPTTLATGSTICGSAAVPNANYRSDYWHVTNLDAFFQDAITPIASLTITPGIRAVSFQTDYNPNGATEYPEAAALDAYCNTVGGSCAFSGHDQGKLGSVRTNYDKVEPSVSARWQPLHWLAIYGNWATAYRLPQVGGGGGLYQSTPAVGNILERSVEYQAGAKLFWPEIGAFSKVLINANYYHDHFSNQFIGVSSGNGNFLGLGTGDSVYHGVNLSAEANWRELKMFANLNEEKANFNQYDFQGTNYNGMPVPYVPKTTFNIGAYYHFHTWHGVVLKPRAWYQYVGTQHMFDNNLGAPSTQTMPAYGVLNLALAATVPGSWYGNAVKKVQFKVEVMNVTDKRYNIFEELSSGGLYNTAPSYVGYAMGLPGAPRAVYGTVAVKF
;
A
#
# COMPACT_ATOMS: atom_id res chain seq x y z
N MET A 1 27.01 -3.27 30.86
CA MET A 1 25.70 -2.65 31.16
C MET A 1 25.69 -1.12 31.12
N THR A 2 26.70 -0.43 30.59
CA THR A 2 26.83 1.05 30.71
C THR A 2 26.92 1.81 29.38
N ARG A 3 26.52 1.22 28.27
CA ARG A 3 26.53 1.90 26.96
C ARG A 3 25.16 2.05 26.27
N LEU A 4 24.07 1.69 26.93
CA LEU A 4 22.69 1.77 26.33
C LEU A 4 21.91 3.02 26.74
N THR A 5 22.37 3.79 27.72
CA THR A 5 21.67 4.98 28.24
C THR A 5 21.98 6.28 27.48
N SER A 6 23.11 6.38 26.76
CA SER A 6 23.47 7.62 26.05
C SER A 6 22.81 7.83 24.67
N ARG A 7 22.28 6.78 24.05
CA ARG A 7 21.57 6.91 22.77
C ARG A 7 20.09 7.32 22.91
N ARG A 8 19.47 7.13 24.05
CA ARG A 8 18.06 7.54 24.27
C ARG A 8 17.87 9.06 24.43
N VAL A 9 18.86 9.77 24.93
CA VAL A 9 18.79 11.22 25.16
C VAL A 9 18.99 11.99 23.84
N ALA A 10 19.79 11.50 22.90
CA ALA A 10 20.07 12.18 21.63
C ALA A 10 18.85 12.21 20.67
N SER A 11 17.93 11.22 20.74
CA SER A 11 16.75 11.19 19.86
C SER A 11 15.67 12.19 20.29
N HIS A 12 15.58 12.53 21.56
CA HIS A 12 14.62 13.49 22.08
C HIS A 12 15.06 14.94 21.82
N SER A 13 16.36 15.19 21.78
CA SER A 13 16.94 16.50 21.50
C SER A 13 16.76 16.94 20.05
N SER A 14 16.76 15.97 19.11
CA SER A 14 16.64 16.27 17.66
C SER A 14 15.21 16.70 17.26
N VAL A 15 14.19 16.17 17.90
CA VAL A 15 12.80 16.54 17.65
C VAL A 15 12.48 17.90 18.26
N ALA A 16 12.98 18.15 19.46
CA ALA A 16 12.84 19.45 20.13
C ALA A 16 13.55 20.58 19.37
N LEU A 17 14.71 20.30 18.78
CA LEU A 17 15.46 21.27 17.98
C LEU A 17 14.76 21.61 16.65
N ALA A 18 14.14 20.61 16.00
CA ALA A 18 13.36 20.82 14.77
C ALA A 18 12.08 21.64 15.03
N VAL A 19 11.44 21.47 16.19
CA VAL A 19 10.28 22.27 16.61
C VAL A 19 10.68 23.69 16.97
N ALA A 20 11.79 23.88 17.64
CA ALA A 20 12.33 25.20 17.98
C ALA A 20 12.79 25.97 16.72
N ALA A 21 13.41 25.31 15.75
CA ALA A 21 13.80 25.92 14.47
C ALA A 21 12.58 26.31 13.61
N ALA A 22 11.52 25.50 13.61
CA ALA A 22 10.29 25.81 12.89
C ALA A 22 9.53 27.01 13.52
N LEU A 23 9.57 27.13 14.84
CA LEU A 23 8.95 28.24 15.56
C LEU A 23 9.75 29.56 15.41
N SER A 24 11.08 29.51 15.36
CA SER A 24 11.93 30.67 15.13
C SER A 24 11.87 31.20 13.69
N ALA A 25 11.72 30.32 12.68
CA ALA A 25 11.54 30.71 11.29
C ALA A 25 10.20 31.44 11.04
N ALA A 26 9.16 31.08 11.80
CA ALA A 26 7.85 31.72 11.72
C ALA A 26 7.83 33.14 12.32
N ALA A 27 8.72 33.40 13.29
CA ALA A 27 8.80 34.72 13.98
C ALA A 27 9.49 35.81 13.15
N HIS A 28 10.22 35.46 12.07
CA HIS A 28 11.00 36.40 11.27
C HIS A 28 10.38 36.78 9.91
N ALA A 29 9.19 36.28 9.59
CA ALA A 29 8.48 36.65 8.38
C ALA A 29 7.65 37.92 8.62
N ALA A 30 8.24 39.07 8.33
CA ALA A 30 7.53 40.36 8.39
C ALA A 30 6.46 40.46 7.27
N PRO A 31 5.29 41.05 7.56
CA PRO A 31 4.25 41.22 6.55
C PRO A 31 4.57 42.34 5.58
N ALA A 32 4.47 42.06 4.28
CA ALA A 32 4.48 43.09 3.25
C ALA A 32 3.13 43.80 3.18
N PRO A 33 3.08 45.11 2.88
CA PRO A 33 1.86 45.91 2.96
C PRO A 33 0.88 45.60 1.83
N ALA A 34 -0.39 45.53 2.19
CA ALA A 34 -1.50 45.30 1.28
C ALA A 34 -1.86 46.57 0.53
N LEU A 35 -1.89 46.50 -0.81
CA LEU A 35 -2.55 47.49 -1.65
C LEU A 35 -3.96 47.00 -2.00
N ALA A 36 -4.95 47.74 -1.57
CA ALA A 36 -6.36 47.52 -1.85
C ALA A 36 -6.74 48.15 -3.19
N LEU A 37 -7.44 47.40 -4.03
CA LEU A 37 -8.32 47.97 -5.07
C LEU A 37 -9.53 47.02 -5.26
N SER A 38 -10.69 47.50 -4.91
CA SER A 38 -11.99 46.94 -5.29
C SER A 38 -12.42 47.46 -6.66
N PRO A 39 -13.21 46.76 -7.42
CA PRO A 39 -14.41 47.31 -8.04
C PRO A 39 -15.66 46.46 -7.86
N ALA A 40 -16.79 47.12 -7.91
CA ALA A 40 -18.15 46.75 -7.64
C ALA A 40 -18.79 45.90 -8.78
N PRO A 41 -19.94 45.24 -8.52
CA PRO A 41 -20.51 44.21 -9.39
C PRO A 41 -21.52 44.76 -10.40
N GLY A 42 -21.50 44.19 -11.62
CA GLY A 42 -22.57 44.32 -12.60
C GLY A 42 -23.25 42.97 -12.85
N PRO A 43 -24.53 42.94 -13.23
CA PRO A 43 -25.31 41.70 -13.33
C PRO A 43 -24.99 40.93 -14.60
N MET A 44 -24.71 39.66 -14.47
CA MET A 44 -24.56 38.75 -15.63
C MET A 44 -25.65 37.69 -15.69
N ILE A 45 -26.32 37.72 -16.80
CA ILE A 45 -27.30 36.74 -17.29
C ILE A 45 -26.55 35.42 -17.56
N ALA A 46 -27.04 34.34 -16.99
CA ALA A 46 -26.49 33.03 -17.16
C ALA A 46 -26.74 32.47 -18.59
N MET A 47 -25.72 32.39 -19.41
CA MET A 47 -25.66 31.44 -20.50
C MET A 47 -24.77 30.29 -20.05
N SER A 48 -25.31 29.09 -20.06
CA SER A 48 -24.57 27.85 -19.79
C SER A 48 -23.65 27.52 -20.97
N THR A 49 -22.47 28.10 -20.97
CA THR A 49 -21.37 27.60 -21.78
C THR A 49 -20.71 26.46 -21.02
N LEU A 50 -20.57 25.31 -21.68
CA LEU A 50 -19.63 24.26 -21.31
C LEU A 50 -18.30 24.93 -20.93
N GLN A 51 -18.05 25.07 -19.64
CA GLN A 51 -16.73 25.49 -19.19
C GLN A 51 -15.81 24.31 -19.47
N GLU A 52 -15.02 24.44 -20.53
CA GLU A 52 -13.82 23.65 -20.75
C GLU A 52 -13.14 23.44 -19.41
N VAL A 53 -13.01 22.19 -18.99
CA VAL A 53 -12.09 21.83 -17.94
C VAL A 53 -10.70 22.01 -18.54
N ILE A 54 -10.26 23.26 -18.64
CA ILE A 54 -8.86 23.54 -18.88
C ILE A 54 -8.14 22.93 -17.68
N VAL A 55 -7.50 21.79 -17.90
CA VAL A 55 -6.61 21.13 -16.95
C VAL A 55 -5.33 21.98 -16.92
N THR A 56 -5.46 23.25 -16.55
CA THR A 56 -4.31 24.00 -16.08
C THR A 56 -3.90 23.39 -14.75
N GLY A 57 -2.62 23.41 -14.43
CA GLY A 57 -2.04 22.82 -13.20
C GLY A 57 -2.72 23.08 -11.87
N LYS A 58 -3.80 23.85 -11.83
CA LYS A 58 -4.76 23.94 -10.73
C LYS A 58 -5.61 22.68 -10.55
N ALA A 59 -5.69 21.80 -11.52
CA ALA A 59 -6.54 20.61 -11.46
C ALA A 59 -6.00 19.52 -10.53
N LEU A 60 -4.71 19.49 -10.27
CA LEU A 60 -4.11 18.58 -9.28
C LEU A 60 -4.11 19.15 -7.85
N GLN A 61 -4.59 20.38 -7.66
CA GLN A 61 -4.91 20.87 -6.32
C GLN A 61 -6.11 20.11 -5.75
N LEU A 62 -6.37 20.23 -4.45
CA LEU A 62 -7.55 19.73 -3.74
C LEU A 62 -8.88 19.77 -4.51
N LYS A 63 -8.98 20.58 -5.55
CA LYS A 63 -10.13 20.59 -6.45
C LYS A 63 -10.31 19.28 -7.23
N SER A 64 -9.25 18.54 -7.52
CA SER A 64 -9.34 17.25 -8.21
C SER A 64 -9.79 16.11 -7.31
N LEU A 65 -9.63 16.24 -5.99
CA LEU A 65 -10.24 15.35 -5.00
C LEU A 65 -11.65 15.79 -4.60
N LYS A 66 -12.14 16.92 -5.13
CA LYS A 66 -13.49 17.38 -4.84
C LYS A 66 -14.52 16.52 -5.56
N GLN A 67 -15.64 16.37 -4.93
CA GLN A 67 -16.80 15.62 -5.33
C GLN A 67 -17.29 15.90 -6.75
N ARG A 68 -16.99 17.06 -7.31
CA ARG A 68 -17.31 17.41 -8.68
C ARG A 68 -16.54 16.52 -9.68
N SER A 69 -15.26 16.22 -9.42
CA SER A 69 -14.50 15.33 -10.31
C SER A 69 -14.99 13.89 -10.27
N ILE A 70 -15.44 13.43 -9.09
CA ILE A 70 -16.10 12.11 -8.95
C ILE A 70 -17.42 12.10 -9.73
N TYR A 71 -18.22 13.15 -9.61
CA TYR A 71 -19.48 13.28 -10.29
C TYR A 71 -19.31 13.28 -11.82
N GLU A 72 -18.19 13.79 -12.31
CA GLU A 72 -17.89 13.91 -13.74
C GLU A 72 -17.26 12.65 -14.35
N SER A 73 -16.76 11.67 -13.56
CA SER A 73 -16.15 10.44 -14.09
C SER A 73 -17.20 9.43 -14.56
N ALA A 74 -16.83 8.59 -15.55
CA ALA A 74 -17.67 7.52 -16.10
C ALA A 74 -17.40 6.14 -15.47
N TYR A 75 -16.85 6.12 -14.24
CA TYR A 75 -16.58 4.88 -13.48
C TYR A 75 -16.86 5.07 -12.00
N GLY A 76 -16.90 3.92 -11.30
CA GLY A 76 -16.90 3.90 -9.84
C GLY A 76 -15.60 4.48 -9.31
N ASP A 77 -15.69 5.45 -8.42
CA ASP A 77 -14.53 5.98 -7.74
C ASP A 77 -14.89 6.57 -6.37
N LYS A 78 -13.91 6.63 -5.49
CA LYS A 78 -14.04 7.23 -4.15
C LYS A 78 -12.83 8.12 -3.86
N ALA A 79 -13.08 9.38 -3.56
CA ALA A 79 -12.06 10.24 -2.97
C ALA A 79 -12.18 10.20 -1.44
N LEU A 80 -11.05 9.96 -0.80
CA LEU A 80 -10.88 10.06 0.64
C LEU A 80 -10.22 11.38 0.95
N ASP A 81 -10.87 12.20 1.76
CA ASP A 81 -10.31 13.47 2.20
C ASP A 81 -9.32 13.28 3.37
N ARG A 82 -8.62 14.35 3.73
CA ARG A 82 -7.66 14.32 4.84
C ARG A 82 -8.29 13.89 6.18
N GLN A 83 -9.57 14.19 6.37
CA GLN A 83 -10.28 13.82 7.60
C GLN A 83 -10.52 12.31 7.65
N GLN A 84 -10.90 11.71 6.52
CA GLN A 84 -11.08 10.26 6.39
C GLN A 84 -9.74 9.53 6.52
N LEU A 85 -8.66 10.03 5.90
CA LEU A 85 -7.33 9.44 6.06
C LEU A 85 -6.86 9.42 7.53
N LYS A 86 -7.12 10.49 8.28
CA LYS A 86 -6.81 10.55 9.71
C LYS A 86 -7.65 9.63 10.57
N SER A 87 -8.71 9.04 10.02
CA SER A 87 -9.58 8.09 10.74
C SER A 87 -9.00 6.69 10.83
N ALA A 88 -7.95 6.41 10.05
CA ALA A 88 -7.16 5.17 10.22
C ALA A 88 -6.41 5.11 11.57
N GLY A 89 -6.53 6.15 12.37
CA GLY A 89 -5.77 6.33 13.58
C GLY A 89 -4.53 7.19 13.36
N VAL A 90 -3.99 7.72 14.44
CA VAL A 90 -2.88 8.68 14.41
C VAL A 90 -1.55 8.08 13.96
N VAL A 91 -1.41 6.77 13.99
CA VAL A 91 -0.23 6.01 13.57
C VAL A 91 -0.50 5.14 12.35
N GLY A 92 -1.74 5.14 11.86
CA GLY A 92 -2.12 4.38 10.67
C GLY A 92 -1.37 4.86 9.43
N GLY A 93 -0.91 3.92 8.63
CA GLY A 93 -0.33 4.18 7.31
C GLY A 93 -1.39 4.43 6.25
N ALA A 94 -0.94 4.72 5.05
CA ALA A 94 -1.82 4.99 3.92
C ALA A 94 -2.71 3.77 3.57
N ALA A 95 -2.20 2.54 3.69
CA ALA A 95 -2.97 1.32 3.46
C ALA A 95 -4.18 1.24 4.39
N GLN A 96 -3.99 1.43 5.70
CA GLN A 96 -5.06 1.37 6.69
C GLN A 96 -6.16 2.41 6.42
N ALA A 97 -5.78 3.57 5.88
CA ALA A 97 -6.72 4.64 5.57
C ALA A 97 -7.66 4.31 4.39
N LEU A 98 -7.28 3.41 3.51
CA LEU A 98 -8.10 3.01 2.37
C LEU A 98 -9.37 2.25 2.77
N SER A 99 -9.43 1.66 3.95
CA SER A 99 -10.61 0.96 4.47
C SER A 99 -11.87 1.85 4.59
N PHE A 100 -11.74 3.17 4.40
CA PHE A 100 -12.86 4.09 4.29
C PHE A 100 -13.46 4.19 2.88
N ALA A 101 -12.91 3.51 1.88
CA ALA A 101 -13.56 3.37 0.58
C ALA A 101 -14.45 2.12 0.56
N PRO A 102 -15.62 2.13 -0.12
CA PRO A 102 -16.45 0.94 -0.27
C PRO A 102 -15.67 -0.18 -0.96
N GLY A 103 -15.91 -1.44 -0.58
CA GLY A 103 -15.22 -2.60 -1.13
C GLY A 103 -13.72 -2.70 -0.81
N VAL A 104 -13.20 -1.83 0.07
CA VAL A 104 -11.81 -1.91 0.49
C VAL A 104 -11.69 -2.49 1.89
N SER A 105 -10.93 -3.58 2.00
CA SER A 105 -10.53 -4.17 3.28
C SER A 105 -9.01 -4.19 3.40
N VAL A 106 -8.51 -4.20 4.64
CA VAL A 106 -7.09 -4.19 4.94
C VAL A 106 -6.80 -5.23 6.01
N SER A 107 -5.85 -6.12 5.76
CA SER A 107 -5.37 -7.10 6.72
C SER A 107 -3.86 -6.94 6.93
N GLY A 108 -3.37 -7.10 8.16
CA GLY A 108 -1.95 -6.90 8.45
C GLY A 108 -1.58 -7.14 9.91
N TYR A 109 -0.29 -6.96 10.23
CA TYR A 109 0.29 -7.27 11.54
C TYR A 109 0.05 -6.20 12.61
N GLY A 110 -0.63 -5.12 12.28
CA GLY A 110 -0.93 -4.04 13.22
C GLY A 110 -1.54 -2.84 12.53
N GLN A 111 -1.82 -1.83 13.33
CA GLN A 111 -2.51 -0.61 12.87
C GLN A 111 -1.55 0.52 12.49
N THR A 112 -0.25 0.32 12.62
CA THR A 112 0.76 1.35 12.34
C THR A 112 1.22 1.29 10.88
N GLY A 113 1.60 2.43 10.30
CA GLY A 113 2.15 2.49 8.96
C GLY A 113 3.51 1.80 8.79
N GLY A 114 4.18 1.46 9.88
CA GLY A 114 5.42 0.68 9.87
C GLY A 114 5.21 -0.83 9.73
N THR A 115 3.97 -1.33 9.86
CA THR A 115 3.66 -2.75 9.73
C THR A 115 3.23 -3.09 8.31
N LYS A 116 3.55 -4.31 7.91
CA LYS A 116 3.15 -4.85 6.62
C LYS A 116 1.66 -5.17 6.61
N ALA A 117 1.00 -4.82 5.51
CA ALA A 117 -0.42 -5.10 5.28
C ALA A 117 -0.67 -5.48 3.81
N SER A 118 -1.81 -6.10 3.56
CA SER A 118 -2.40 -6.30 2.25
C SER A 118 -3.70 -5.50 2.17
N ILE A 119 -3.97 -4.90 1.02
CA ILE A 119 -5.26 -4.28 0.73
C ILE A 119 -6.04 -5.15 -0.25
N SER A 120 -7.36 -5.14 -0.11
CA SER A 120 -8.28 -5.71 -1.09
C SER A 120 -9.23 -4.62 -1.57
N VAL A 121 -9.44 -4.54 -2.88
CA VAL A 121 -10.38 -3.61 -3.52
C VAL A 121 -11.33 -4.45 -4.37
N ASN A 122 -12.60 -4.52 -3.99
CA ASN A 122 -13.58 -5.41 -4.62
C ASN A 122 -13.06 -6.86 -4.73
N GLY A 123 -12.49 -7.39 -3.63
CA GLY A 123 -11.93 -8.74 -3.57
C GLY A 123 -10.54 -8.92 -4.20
N LEU A 124 -10.10 -7.98 -5.02
CA LEU A 124 -8.80 -8.04 -5.70
C LEU A 124 -7.70 -7.48 -4.80
N LYS A 125 -6.59 -8.21 -4.67
CA LYS A 125 -5.57 -7.91 -3.66
C LYS A 125 -4.40 -7.11 -4.22
N GLN A 126 -3.78 -6.34 -3.34
CA GLN A 126 -2.52 -5.68 -3.57
C GLN A 126 -1.67 -5.70 -2.31
N GLY A 127 -0.42 -6.05 -2.50
CA GLY A 127 0.53 -6.14 -1.41
C GLY A 127 0.49 -7.48 -0.69
N TRP A 128 1.65 -8.04 -0.47
CA TRP A 128 1.79 -9.29 0.26
C TRP A 128 1.71 -9.02 1.76
N GLY A 129 0.67 -9.53 2.43
CA GLY A 129 0.49 -9.40 3.87
C GLY A 129 1.55 -10.14 4.70
N GLY A 130 2.33 -11.00 4.07
CA GLY A 130 3.34 -11.81 4.74
C GLY A 130 2.76 -12.93 5.59
N PHE A 131 1.51 -13.32 5.33
CA PHE A 131 0.90 -14.53 5.87
C PHE A 131 1.40 -15.73 5.07
N SER A 132 1.60 -16.85 5.71
CA SER A 132 1.96 -18.07 5.02
C SER A 132 0.74 -18.62 4.29
N GLY A 133 0.94 -19.11 3.09
CA GLY A 133 -0.05 -19.84 2.33
C GLY A 133 -0.47 -19.17 1.04
N GLY A 134 -1.22 -19.91 0.26
CA GLY A 134 -1.57 -19.57 -1.10
C GLY A 134 -2.12 -18.15 -1.24
N THR A 135 -1.43 -17.36 -2.01
CA THR A 135 -1.85 -16.03 -2.36
C THR A 135 -2.60 -16.10 -3.69
N ILE A 136 -3.82 -15.61 -3.67
CA ILE A 136 -4.59 -15.42 -4.87
C ILE A 136 -4.40 -13.96 -5.25
N ASP A 137 -3.74 -13.75 -6.37
CA ASP A 137 -3.68 -12.48 -7.06
C ASP A 137 -3.33 -11.24 -6.20
N ASP A 138 -2.07 -11.17 -5.77
CA ASP A 138 -1.59 -10.09 -4.90
C ASP A 138 -1.14 -8.81 -5.62
N GLY A 139 -1.44 -8.61 -6.89
CA GLY A 139 -0.85 -7.51 -7.68
C GLY A 139 -1.78 -6.87 -8.71
N SER A 140 -3.10 -6.99 -8.56
CA SER A 140 -4.08 -6.53 -9.55
C SER A 140 -4.38 -5.04 -9.50
N ILE A 141 -4.01 -4.34 -8.44
CA ILE A 141 -4.33 -2.94 -8.20
C ILE A 141 -3.10 -2.07 -8.41
N ALA A 142 -3.20 -1.08 -9.28
CA ALA A 142 -2.15 -0.09 -9.42
C ALA A 142 -2.14 0.86 -8.22
N VAL A 143 -0.96 1.15 -7.69
CA VAL A 143 -0.78 2.12 -6.60
C VAL A 143 0.17 3.21 -7.06
N SER A 144 -0.19 4.47 -6.78
CA SER A 144 0.62 5.64 -7.12
C SER A 144 0.72 6.62 -5.96
N PHE A 145 1.80 7.37 -5.92
CA PHE A 145 2.02 8.49 -5.01
C PHE A 145 2.20 9.77 -5.82
N ASP A 146 1.35 10.74 -5.60
CA ASP A 146 1.24 11.94 -6.44
C ASP A 146 1.17 11.60 -7.94
N GLY A 147 0.50 10.50 -8.32
CA GLY A 147 0.35 9.98 -9.67
C GLY A 147 1.56 9.21 -10.24
N ILE A 148 2.66 9.05 -9.48
CA ILE A 148 3.82 8.25 -9.87
C ILE A 148 3.63 6.80 -9.40
N PRO A 149 3.87 5.78 -10.24
CA PRO A 149 3.70 4.38 -9.87
C PRO A 149 4.59 3.97 -8.68
N MET A 150 3.97 3.26 -7.72
CA MET A 150 4.65 2.70 -6.55
C MET A 150 4.76 1.17 -6.62
N VAL A 151 3.97 0.52 -7.47
CA VAL A 151 4.04 -0.92 -7.68
C VAL A 151 5.35 -1.29 -8.36
N ASN A 152 6.01 -2.34 -7.89
CA ASN A 152 7.17 -2.89 -8.56
C ASN A 152 6.72 -3.63 -9.84
N ALA A 153 7.22 -3.23 -11.00
CA ALA A 153 6.79 -3.81 -12.28
C ALA A 153 7.17 -5.29 -12.43
N ALA A 154 8.23 -5.74 -11.76
CA ALA A 154 8.67 -7.14 -11.82
C ALA A 154 7.83 -8.06 -10.92
N THR A 155 7.42 -7.59 -9.74
CA THR A 155 6.66 -8.40 -8.77
C THR A 155 5.17 -8.16 -8.82
N GLY A 156 4.72 -7.05 -9.41
CA GLY A 156 3.33 -6.61 -9.32
C GLY A 156 2.91 -6.10 -7.94
N LEU A 157 3.83 -6.06 -6.96
CA LEU A 157 3.51 -5.77 -5.57
C LEU A 157 3.84 -4.33 -5.17
N TRP A 158 3.05 -3.82 -4.26
CA TRP A 158 3.34 -2.62 -3.48
C TRP A 158 3.60 -3.01 -2.03
N GLU A 159 4.74 -2.59 -1.49
CA GLU A 159 5.06 -2.75 -0.08
C GLU A 159 4.41 -1.61 0.72
N THR A 160 3.37 -1.94 1.48
CA THR A 160 2.54 -0.93 2.17
C THR A 160 3.30 0.00 3.12
N PRO A 161 4.40 -0.44 3.80
CA PRO A 161 5.22 0.46 4.61
C PRO A 161 6.03 1.50 3.80
N GLU A 162 5.97 1.47 2.46
CA GLU A 162 6.56 2.54 1.63
C GLU A 162 5.78 3.86 1.71
N VAL A 163 4.48 3.84 2.13
CA VAL A 163 3.69 5.05 2.40
C VAL A 163 3.16 5.01 3.84
N PRO A 164 4.04 5.18 4.84
CA PRO A 164 3.71 4.88 6.23
C PRO A 164 2.99 6.00 6.98
N GLN A 165 2.95 7.23 6.44
CA GLN A 165 2.46 8.42 7.15
C GLN A 165 1.29 9.08 6.43
N THR A 166 0.08 8.98 7.00
CA THR A 166 -1.09 9.72 6.52
C THR A 166 -1.01 11.22 6.81
N GLY A 167 -0.19 11.64 7.77
CA GLY A 167 -0.05 13.05 8.17
C GLY A 167 0.43 13.98 7.07
N ILE A 168 1.23 13.47 6.13
CA ILE A 168 1.74 14.22 4.97
C ILE A 168 0.81 14.15 3.75
N LEU A 169 -0.26 13.35 3.81
CA LEU A 169 -1.23 13.20 2.74
C LEU A 169 -2.35 14.23 2.87
N GLN A 170 -2.84 14.66 1.74
CA GLN A 170 -4.00 15.52 1.59
C GLN A 170 -5.26 14.73 1.30
N GLY A 171 -5.11 13.57 0.66
CA GLY A 171 -6.20 12.68 0.32
C GLY A 171 -5.68 11.41 -0.38
N ALA A 172 -6.63 10.55 -0.74
CA ALA A 172 -6.41 9.43 -1.63
C ALA A 172 -7.60 9.27 -2.56
N ARG A 173 -7.38 8.69 -3.73
CA ARG A 173 -8.44 8.32 -4.67
C ARG A 173 -8.35 6.84 -4.96
N VAL A 174 -9.47 6.13 -4.81
CA VAL A 174 -9.66 4.76 -5.25
C VAL A 174 -10.52 4.79 -6.50
N THR A 175 -10.05 4.21 -7.59
CA THR A 175 -10.81 4.01 -8.84
C THR A 175 -11.02 2.52 -9.01
N TYR A 176 -12.25 2.12 -9.21
CA TYR A 176 -12.62 0.72 -9.41
C TYR A 176 -12.52 0.40 -10.89
N GLY A 177 -11.92 -0.75 -11.18
CA GLY A 177 -11.64 -1.19 -12.53
C GLY A 177 -10.50 -0.45 -13.25
N PRO A 178 -10.18 -0.87 -14.48
CA PRO A 178 -9.03 -0.32 -15.20
C PRO A 178 -9.13 1.17 -15.51
N GLY A 179 -10.33 1.71 -15.70
CA GLY A 179 -10.55 3.10 -16.07
C GLY A 179 -10.20 3.42 -17.53
N ASP A 180 -10.18 4.72 -17.91
CA ASP A 180 -9.81 5.15 -19.26
C ASP A 180 -8.31 4.96 -19.54
N PRO A 181 -7.88 4.74 -20.79
CA PRO A 181 -6.49 4.47 -21.16
C PRO A 181 -5.48 5.49 -20.65
N GLU A 182 -5.79 6.76 -20.67
CA GLU A 182 -4.94 7.85 -20.21
C GLU A 182 -4.51 7.70 -18.74
N TYR A 183 -5.37 7.13 -17.88
CA TYR A 183 -5.13 7.06 -16.43
C TYR A 183 -4.51 5.74 -16.00
N ARG A 184 -4.36 4.78 -16.91
CA ARG A 184 -3.83 3.44 -16.59
C ARG A 184 -2.33 3.43 -16.48
N TRP A 185 -1.86 2.57 -15.59
CA TRP A 185 -0.48 2.13 -15.52
C TRP A 185 -0.40 0.62 -15.81
N TYR A 186 0.83 0.07 -15.84
CA TYR A 186 1.02 -1.38 -15.90
C TYR A 186 0.35 -2.08 -14.69
N ASN A 187 -0.01 -3.34 -14.84
CA ASN A 187 -0.66 -4.17 -13.81
C ASN A 187 -1.97 -3.57 -13.23
N ASN A 188 -2.60 -2.63 -13.92
CA ASN A 188 -3.89 -2.07 -13.54
C ASN A 188 -5.03 -2.86 -14.19
N ILE A 189 -5.37 -4.02 -13.63
CA ILE A 189 -6.43 -4.88 -14.16
C ILE A 189 -7.70 -4.87 -13.31
N GLY A 190 -7.62 -4.47 -12.03
CA GLY A 190 -8.76 -4.46 -11.12
C GLY A 190 -9.04 -3.10 -10.48
N GLY A 191 -8.23 -2.09 -10.75
CA GLY A 191 -8.40 -0.75 -10.21
C GLY A 191 -7.11 -0.03 -9.84
N SER A 192 -7.26 1.16 -9.29
CA SER A 192 -6.11 1.95 -8.89
C SER A 192 -6.33 2.75 -7.60
N VAL A 193 -5.23 2.97 -6.90
CA VAL A 193 -5.15 3.85 -5.73
C VAL A 193 -4.11 4.93 -6.00
N ASN A 194 -4.47 6.19 -5.81
CA ASN A 194 -3.53 7.30 -5.86
C ASN A 194 -3.50 8.05 -4.53
N PHE A 195 -2.35 8.01 -3.84
CA PHE A 195 -2.10 8.82 -2.65
C PHE A 195 -1.67 10.21 -3.06
N VAL A 196 -2.39 11.22 -2.60
CA VAL A 196 -2.11 12.63 -2.90
C VAL A 196 -1.45 13.29 -1.70
N PRO A 197 -0.17 13.62 -1.76
CA PRO A 197 0.51 14.36 -0.69
C PRO A 197 0.00 15.80 -0.62
N VAL A 198 0.35 16.49 0.47
CA VAL A 198 0.10 17.92 0.60
C VAL A 198 0.72 18.68 -0.58
N GLN A 199 -0.04 19.62 -1.16
CA GLN A 199 0.39 20.37 -2.34
C GLN A 199 0.91 21.76 -1.95
N PRO A 200 1.85 22.34 -2.72
CA PRO A 200 2.28 23.71 -2.55
C PRO A 200 1.12 24.70 -2.59
N THR A 201 1.21 25.79 -1.84
CA THR A 201 0.18 26.84 -1.76
C THR A 201 0.80 28.23 -1.91
N ALA A 202 0.02 29.17 -2.47
CA ALA A 202 0.45 30.58 -2.63
C ALA A 202 0.63 31.30 -1.28
N ASN A 203 0.03 30.79 -0.20
CA ASN A 203 0.16 31.39 1.12
C ASN A 203 1.20 30.67 1.95
N ALA A 204 2.10 31.41 2.59
CA ALA A 204 3.04 30.86 3.56
C ALA A 204 2.32 30.39 4.82
N GLY A 205 2.92 29.45 5.51
CA GLY A 205 2.42 28.92 6.77
C GLY A 205 2.81 27.45 6.98
N GLY A 206 2.25 26.87 8.02
CA GLY A 206 2.58 25.48 8.32
C GLY A 206 1.75 24.88 9.42
N SER A 207 2.10 23.67 9.79
CA SER A 207 1.53 22.99 10.95
C SER A 207 2.50 21.98 11.54
N VAL A 208 2.46 21.83 12.85
CA VAL A 208 3.13 20.79 13.61
C VAL A 208 2.07 20.01 14.36
N ALA A 209 2.14 18.70 14.39
CA ALA A 209 1.26 17.85 15.16
C ALA A 209 2.12 16.81 15.92
N LEU A 210 1.85 16.67 17.21
CA LEU A 210 2.49 15.70 18.09
C LEU A 210 1.42 14.82 18.68
N THR A 211 1.66 13.51 18.68
CA THR A 211 0.74 12.50 19.19
C THR A 211 1.46 11.58 20.16
N TYR A 212 0.76 11.23 21.24
CA TYR A 212 1.17 10.22 22.21
C TYR A 212 -0.03 9.36 22.60
N GLY A 213 0.20 8.07 22.92
CA GLY A 213 -0.91 7.21 23.34
C GLY A 213 -0.54 5.75 23.62
N SER A 214 -1.56 4.90 23.54
CA SER A 214 -1.46 3.46 23.81
C SER A 214 -0.30 2.81 23.08
N PHE A 215 0.25 1.76 23.66
CA PHE A 215 1.39 0.98 23.13
C PHE A 215 2.65 1.83 22.92
N ALA A 216 2.93 2.72 23.88
CA ALA A 216 4.07 3.64 23.83
C ALA A 216 4.17 4.39 22.48
N THR A 217 3.01 4.67 21.87
CA THR A 217 2.94 5.34 20.57
C THR A 217 3.39 6.78 20.67
N GLU A 218 4.31 7.17 19.79
CA GLU A 218 4.77 8.53 19.57
C GLU A 218 4.73 8.82 18.07
N ASN A 219 4.20 9.97 17.69
CA ASN A 219 4.20 10.39 16.27
C ASN A 219 4.29 11.92 16.16
N ALA A 220 5.09 12.37 15.21
CA ALA A 220 5.25 13.78 14.90
C ALA A 220 5.06 14.02 13.40
N VAL A 221 4.37 15.10 13.03
CA VAL A 221 4.19 15.52 11.64
C VAL A 221 4.41 17.02 11.53
N VAL A 222 5.20 17.43 10.54
CA VAL A 222 5.48 18.84 10.23
C VAL A 222 5.13 19.08 8.76
N ILE A 223 4.47 20.20 8.47
CA ILE A 223 4.19 20.69 7.12
C ILE A 223 4.55 22.16 7.08
N LEU A 224 5.36 22.57 6.11
CA LEU A 224 5.79 23.94 5.88
C LEU A 224 5.47 24.34 4.45
N GLN A 225 4.90 25.54 4.28
CA GLN A 225 4.57 26.15 3.00
C GLN A 225 5.34 27.47 2.89
N THR A 226 6.12 27.65 1.84
CA THR A 226 6.84 28.93 1.65
C THR A 226 5.94 30.06 1.24
N GLY A 227 4.75 29.76 0.70
CA GLY A 227 4.00 30.70 -0.10
C GLY A 227 4.66 30.89 -1.47
N LYS A 228 4.22 31.92 -2.18
CA LYS A 228 4.74 32.25 -3.52
C LYS A 228 5.96 33.14 -3.41
N ILE A 229 7.15 32.64 -3.80
CA ILE A 229 8.44 33.36 -3.85
C ILE A 229 8.95 33.29 -5.28
N ASP A 230 9.11 34.42 -5.95
CA ASP A 230 9.56 34.53 -7.37
C ASP A 230 8.77 33.62 -8.33
N GLY A 231 7.49 33.45 -8.05
CA GLY A 231 6.59 32.61 -8.82
C GLY A 231 6.59 31.14 -8.43
N TRP A 232 7.52 30.69 -7.58
CA TRP A 232 7.57 29.34 -7.04
C TRP A 232 6.75 29.20 -5.77
N GLU A 233 6.01 28.12 -5.68
CA GLU A 233 5.31 27.66 -4.49
C GLU A 233 5.94 26.35 -4.02
N THR A 234 6.32 26.26 -2.74
CA THR A 234 7.05 25.09 -2.25
C THR A 234 6.42 24.56 -0.96
N VAL A 235 6.34 23.25 -0.84
CA VAL A 235 5.95 22.53 0.39
C VAL A 235 7.04 21.57 0.82
N PHE A 236 7.31 21.58 2.12
CA PHE A 236 8.06 20.56 2.83
C PHE A 236 7.12 19.88 3.82
N ALA A 237 7.08 18.56 3.82
CA ALA A 237 6.30 17.79 4.77
C ALA A 237 7.10 16.61 5.26
N GLY A 238 7.02 16.32 6.54
CA GLY A 238 7.68 15.17 7.12
C GLY A 238 6.89 14.65 8.31
N GLY A 239 7.01 13.37 8.56
CA GLY A 239 6.42 12.74 9.72
C GLY A 239 7.15 11.46 10.07
N GLY A 240 7.11 11.11 11.35
CA GLY A 240 7.70 9.88 11.83
C GLY A 240 7.16 9.51 13.19
N GLY A 241 7.18 8.22 13.47
CA GLY A 241 6.68 7.72 14.73
C GLY A 241 7.17 6.31 15.04
N ARG A 242 6.85 5.92 16.26
CA ARG A 242 7.07 4.55 16.75
C ARG A 242 5.88 4.10 17.58
N SER A 243 5.71 2.81 17.70
CA SER A 243 4.74 2.18 18.60
C SER A 243 5.21 0.78 18.95
N ASP A 244 4.94 0.33 20.15
CA ASP A 244 5.00 -1.07 20.48
C ASP A 244 3.77 -1.80 19.90
N SER A 245 3.83 -3.11 19.77
CA SER A 245 2.66 -3.92 19.42
C SER A 245 1.73 -4.08 20.62
N PHE A 246 0.47 -4.34 20.37
CA PHE A 246 -0.48 -4.84 21.38
C PHE A 246 -0.31 -6.34 21.68
N ARG A 247 0.61 -7.03 21.00
CA ARG A 247 0.93 -8.45 21.22
C ARG A 247 1.93 -8.58 22.38
N THR A 248 1.71 -9.59 23.21
CA THR A 248 2.54 -9.84 24.39
C THR A 248 3.27 -11.17 24.26
N SER A 249 4.58 -11.14 24.39
CA SER A 249 5.47 -12.29 24.34
C SER A 249 5.90 -12.72 25.74
N PRO A 250 6.11 -14.04 26.03
CA PRO A 250 6.55 -14.52 27.37
C PRO A 250 7.87 -13.90 27.84
N ASP A 251 8.76 -13.57 26.93
CA ASP A 251 10.05 -12.93 27.19
C ASP A 251 9.97 -11.40 27.27
N GLY A 252 8.78 -10.81 27.22
CA GLY A 252 8.56 -9.37 27.28
C GLY A 252 8.97 -8.60 26.03
N PHE A 253 9.22 -9.27 24.90
CA PHE A 253 9.51 -8.58 23.65
C PHE A 253 8.29 -7.84 23.13
N ASN A 254 8.40 -6.54 22.85
CA ASN A 254 7.28 -5.63 22.56
C ASN A 254 6.93 -5.51 21.08
N TRP A 255 7.62 -6.23 20.19
CA TRP A 255 7.37 -6.20 18.74
C TRP A 255 7.27 -4.77 18.18
N PRO A 256 8.28 -3.92 18.38
CA PRO A 256 8.15 -2.49 18.09
C PRO A 256 8.09 -2.19 16.60
N THR A 257 7.41 -1.09 16.27
CA THR A 257 7.38 -0.55 14.91
C THR A 257 7.90 0.87 14.89
N ARG A 258 8.47 1.28 13.78
CA ARG A 258 8.86 2.67 13.52
C ARG A 258 8.63 3.01 12.06
N ASN A 259 8.40 4.27 11.79
CA ASN A 259 8.25 4.73 10.42
C ASN A 259 8.69 6.20 10.28
N PHE A 260 8.97 6.57 9.04
CA PHE A 260 9.29 7.93 8.66
C PHE A 260 8.81 8.17 7.22
N ALA A 261 8.34 9.38 6.94
CA ALA A 261 8.15 9.84 5.57
C ALA A 261 8.55 11.31 5.43
N GLY A 262 9.20 11.64 4.34
CA GLY A 262 9.56 12.99 3.95
C GLY A 262 9.05 13.30 2.54
N PHE A 263 8.54 14.49 2.33
CA PHE A 263 8.02 14.95 1.05
C PHE A 263 8.42 16.40 0.79
N PHE A 264 8.87 16.63 -0.42
CA PHE A 264 9.16 17.95 -0.98
C PHE A 264 8.45 18.08 -2.31
N LYS A 265 7.85 19.23 -2.56
CA LYS A 265 7.37 19.60 -3.90
C LYS A 265 7.49 21.11 -4.09
N THR A 266 8.00 21.50 -5.25
CA THR A 266 8.00 22.89 -5.69
C THR A 266 7.30 22.99 -7.04
N ARG A 267 6.60 24.09 -7.28
CA ARG A 267 5.83 24.32 -8.50
C ARG A 267 5.94 25.78 -8.91
N LYS A 268 6.01 26.00 -10.21
CA LYS A 268 5.91 27.34 -10.82
C LYS A 268 4.87 27.33 -11.91
N GLU A 269 3.95 28.26 -11.83
CA GLU A 269 3.00 28.54 -12.90
C GLU A 269 3.56 29.66 -13.80
N PHE A 270 3.36 29.54 -15.08
CA PHE A 270 3.68 30.54 -16.10
C PHE A 270 2.46 30.72 -17.02
N ARG A 271 2.56 31.63 -18.00
CA ARG A 271 1.41 32.04 -18.80
C ARG A 271 0.68 30.90 -19.51
N ASN A 272 1.43 29.92 -20.01
CA ASN A 272 0.89 28.82 -20.81
C ASN A 272 1.14 27.44 -20.18
N GLY A 273 1.31 27.36 -18.86
CA GLY A 273 1.47 26.06 -18.22
C GLY A 273 2.05 26.11 -16.82
N ASP A 274 2.53 24.97 -16.38
CA ASP A 274 3.23 24.82 -15.11
C ASP A 274 4.33 23.75 -15.18
N VAL A 275 5.30 23.88 -14.31
CA VAL A 275 6.31 22.89 -14.03
C VAL A 275 6.36 22.60 -12.54
N SER A 276 6.56 21.34 -12.18
CA SER A 276 6.77 20.95 -10.78
C SER A 276 7.84 19.89 -10.65
N PHE A 277 8.56 19.95 -9.52
CA PHE A 277 9.54 18.96 -9.10
C PHE A 277 9.13 18.43 -7.74
N GLY A 278 9.22 17.12 -7.55
CA GLY A 278 8.90 16.47 -6.30
C GLY A 278 9.92 15.44 -5.90
N ALA A 279 10.05 15.25 -4.57
CA ALA A 279 10.85 14.19 -3.98
C ALA A 279 10.10 13.60 -2.79
N TYR A 280 10.20 12.29 -2.62
CA TYR A 280 9.58 11.56 -1.54
C TYR A 280 10.53 10.49 -1.01
N ILE A 281 10.51 10.30 0.30
CA ILE A 281 11.11 9.16 0.99
C ILE A 281 10.08 8.56 1.95
N GLY A 282 9.91 7.25 1.91
CA GLY A 282 9.14 6.46 2.87
C GLY A 282 9.99 5.37 3.47
N ASP A 283 9.90 5.17 4.78
CA ASP A 283 10.66 4.20 5.56
C ASP A 283 9.75 3.60 6.61
N GLY A 284 9.52 2.30 6.53
CA GLY A 284 8.72 1.55 7.48
C GLY A 284 9.46 0.32 7.97
N HIS A 285 9.50 0.14 9.29
CA HIS A 285 10.08 -1.01 9.95
C HIS A 285 9.10 -1.57 10.96
N GLY A 286 8.70 -2.82 10.79
CA GLY A 286 7.76 -3.49 11.66
C GLY A 286 8.15 -4.94 11.93
N TRP A 287 7.83 -5.40 13.14
CA TRP A 287 7.90 -6.80 13.49
C TRP A 287 6.59 -7.51 13.16
N ARG A 288 6.69 -8.79 12.83
CA ARG A 288 5.57 -9.66 12.48
C ARG A 288 5.44 -10.79 13.51
N PRO A 289 4.66 -10.62 14.59
CA PRO A 289 4.33 -11.70 15.51
C PRO A 289 3.63 -12.83 14.74
N THR A 290 3.91 -14.07 15.09
CA THR A 290 3.23 -15.21 14.42
C THR A 290 1.71 -15.14 14.62
N PRO A 291 0.89 -15.58 13.66
CA PRO A 291 -0.51 -15.90 13.91
C PRO A 291 -0.65 -16.82 15.12
N ILE A 292 -1.78 -16.79 15.79
CA ILE A 292 -2.04 -17.56 17.01
C ILE A 292 -3.02 -18.69 16.68
N PRO A 293 -2.76 -19.96 17.04
CA PRO A 293 -3.77 -21.00 16.97
C PRO A 293 -5.04 -20.57 17.73
N LEU A 294 -6.21 -20.75 17.15
CA LEU A 294 -7.47 -20.39 17.82
C LEU A 294 -7.72 -21.28 19.04
N THR A 295 -7.35 -22.56 18.92
CA THR A 295 -7.46 -23.58 19.97
C THR A 295 -6.09 -24.15 20.33
N PRO A 296 -5.91 -24.69 21.54
CA PRO A 296 -4.64 -25.26 21.96
C PRO A 296 -4.16 -26.41 21.06
N ASN A 297 -2.88 -26.39 20.74
CA ASN A 297 -2.20 -27.45 20.02
C ASN A 297 -1.19 -28.09 20.97
N ALA A 298 -1.26 -29.43 21.13
CA ALA A 298 -0.38 -30.20 22.00
C ALA A 298 1.10 -30.19 21.60
N LEU A 299 1.42 -29.65 20.42
CA LEU A 299 2.76 -29.68 19.85
C LEU A 299 3.58 -28.45 20.09
N ILE A 300 2.97 -27.32 20.55
CA ILE A 300 3.69 -26.06 20.75
C ILE A 300 3.26 -25.34 22.02
N SER A 301 4.23 -24.98 22.85
CA SER A 301 4.00 -24.04 23.96
C SER A 301 4.31 -22.61 23.55
N ALA A 302 3.96 -21.65 24.38
CA ALA A 302 4.35 -20.25 24.23
C ALA A 302 5.88 -20.05 24.17
N ASN A 303 6.67 -20.99 24.69
CA ASN A 303 8.13 -21.00 24.65
C ASN A 303 8.72 -21.76 23.44
N GLY A 304 7.88 -22.34 22.59
CA GLY A 304 8.31 -23.09 21.42
C GLY A 304 8.38 -24.60 21.65
N GLN A 305 9.26 -25.25 20.88
CA GLN A 305 9.46 -26.70 20.86
C GLN A 305 10.92 -27.04 21.18
N ASP A 306 11.18 -28.26 21.62
CA ASP A 306 12.52 -28.85 21.69
C ASP A 306 12.98 -29.35 20.29
N ALA A 307 14.19 -29.89 20.19
CA ALA A 307 14.74 -30.43 18.96
C ALA A 307 13.99 -31.66 18.41
N ASN A 308 13.17 -32.30 19.21
CA ASN A 308 12.34 -33.46 18.86
C ASN A 308 10.91 -33.04 18.47
N GLY A 309 10.60 -31.71 18.50
CA GLY A 309 9.27 -31.20 18.20
C GLY A 309 8.28 -31.27 19.37
N ASN A 310 8.74 -31.57 20.60
CA ASN A 310 7.88 -31.54 21.77
C ASN A 310 7.75 -30.12 22.31
N PRO A 311 6.57 -29.72 22.86
CA PRO A 311 6.39 -28.43 23.45
C PRO A 311 7.35 -28.22 24.64
N LEU A 312 8.04 -27.09 24.70
CA LEU A 312 8.81 -26.69 25.86
C LEU A 312 7.88 -26.44 27.07
N PRO A 313 8.42 -26.53 28.31
CA PRO A 313 7.62 -26.22 29.49
C PRO A 313 6.93 -24.87 29.40
N GLY A 314 5.63 -24.83 29.65
CA GLY A 314 4.80 -23.62 29.58
C GLY A 314 3.39 -23.93 29.08
N PRO A 315 2.51 -22.91 29.04
CA PRO A 315 1.16 -23.10 28.51
C PRO A 315 1.22 -23.36 27.00
N LEU A 316 0.35 -24.25 26.52
CA LEU A 316 0.18 -24.48 25.07
C LEU A 316 -0.23 -23.17 24.39
N PHE A 317 0.41 -22.87 23.26
CA PHE A 317 0.23 -21.59 22.57
C PHE A 317 -1.11 -21.55 21.82
N SER A 318 -2.04 -20.71 22.26
CA SER A 318 -3.31 -20.44 21.57
C SER A 318 -4.00 -19.20 22.12
N GLN A 319 -5.01 -18.71 21.39
CA GLN A 319 -5.88 -17.60 21.87
C GLN A 319 -6.63 -17.98 23.14
N GLN A 320 -6.92 -19.27 23.37
CA GLN A 320 -7.66 -19.75 24.54
C GLN A 320 -6.77 -19.93 25.76
N THR A 321 -5.54 -20.37 25.62
CA THR A 321 -4.66 -20.76 26.75
C THR A 321 -3.65 -19.68 27.12
N THR A 322 -2.98 -19.05 26.14
CA THR A 322 -1.98 -18.00 26.40
C THR A 322 -2.56 -16.59 26.32
N GLY A 323 -3.77 -16.47 25.79
CA GLY A 323 -4.49 -15.22 25.64
C GLY A 323 -4.63 -14.74 24.20
N PHE A 324 -5.72 -14.00 23.95
CA PHE A 324 -6.11 -13.57 22.60
C PHE A 324 -5.03 -12.75 21.88
N TYR A 325 -4.24 -11.97 22.61
CA TYR A 325 -3.18 -11.11 22.10
C TYR A 325 -1.77 -11.64 22.35
N SER A 326 -1.63 -12.91 22.72
CA SER A 326 -0.31 -13.46 22.97
C SER A 326 0.53 -13.58 21.71
N ALA A 327 1.83 -13.54 21.88
CA ALA A 327 2.81 -13.92 20.88
C ALA A 327 3.73 -14.99 21.46
N ILE A 328 4.32 -15.80 20.61
CA ILE A 328 5.30 -16.79 21.01
C ILE A 328 6.61 -16.09 21.43
N ASN A 329 7.45 -16.78 22.21
CA ASN A 329 8.75 -16.27 22.65
C ASN A 329 9.59 -15.81 21.45
N SER A 330 10.18 -14.63 21.56
CA SER A 330 10.93 -14.02 20.45
C SER A 330 12.24 -14.75 20.13
N SER A 331 12.71 -15.64 21.01
CA SER A 331 13.90 -16.47 20.76
C SER A 331 13.64 -17.60 19.76
N VAL A 332 12.37 -18.00 19.58
CA VAL A 332 11.97 -19.07 18.65
C VAL A 332 11.23 -18.57 17.42
N TRP A 333 10.67 -17.38 17.50
CA TRP A 333 10.09 -16.68 16.35
C TRP A 333 10.40 -15.21 16.41
N LYS A 334 11.08 -14.71 15.42
CA LYS A 334 11.39 -13.28 15.29
C LYS A 334 11.47 -12.90 13.82
N LYS A 335 10.48 -12.16 13.36
CA LYS A 335 10.31 -11.82 11.95
C LYS A 335 10.09 -10.33 11.80
N ASN A 336 10.90 -9.66 10.99
CA ASN A 336 10.74 -8.25 10.72
C ASN A 336 10.74 -7.94 9.23
N ASP A 337 10.21 -6.76 8.92
CA ASP A 337 10.34 -6.12 7.62
C ASP A 337 10.84 -4.70 7.81
N TYR A 338 11.81 -4.34 7.01
CA TYR A 338 12.28 -3.00 6.81
C TYR A 338 12.11 -2.65 5.34
N ASN A 339 11.29 -1.65 5.05
CA ASN A 339 11.01 -1.21 3.69
C ASN A 339 11.37 0.26 3.57
N ARG A 340 12.14 0.60 2.54
CA ARG A 340 12.48 1.96 2.21
C ARG A 340 12.26 2.20 0.73
N THR A 341 11.60 3.30 0.42
CA THR A 341 11.49 3.81 -0.94
C THR A 341 11.89 5.26 -1.00
N TRP A 342 12.47 5.67 -2.11
CA TRP A 342 12.61 7.06 -2.45
C TRP A 342 12.26 7.28 -3.92
N LEU A 343 11.74 8.45 -4.20
CA LEU A 343 11.17 8.84 -5.46
C LEU A 343 11.55 10.28 -5.75
N VAL A 344 11.98 10.55 -6.97
CA VAL A 344 12.12 11.91 -7.50
C VAL A 344 11.40 12.01 -8.84
N TYR A 345 10.76 13.12 -9.11
CA TYR A 345 10.01 13.30 -10.34
C TYR A 345 9.93 14.77 -10.79
N ALA A 346 9.71 14.94 -12.07
CA ALA A 346 9.40 16.22 -12.70
C ALA A 346 8.10 16.07 -13.48
N ARG A 347 7.29 17.13 -13.49
CA ARG A 347 6.08 17.24 -14.30
C ARG A 347 6.04 18.56 -14.98
N GLN A 348 5.52 18.56 -16.18
CA GLN A 348 5.23 19.77 -16.93
C GLN A 348 3.89 19.62 -17.67
N ASN A 349 3.12 20.70 -17.68
CA ASN A 349 1.91 20.85 -18.45
C ASN A 349 2.05 22.12 -19.24
N ILE A 350 2.02 22.03 -20.56
CA ILE A 350 2.29 23.15 -21.47
C ILE A 350 1.14 23.27 -22.46
N GLN A 351 0.43 24.36 -22.40
CA GLN A 351 -0.55 24.71 -23.42
C GLN A 351 0.21 25.26 -24.64
N LEU A 352 0.30 24.45 -25.70
CA LEU A 352 1.01 24.81 -26.95
C LEU A 352 0.20 25.83 -27.74
N ASP A 353 -1.11 25.63 -27.80
CA ASP A 353 -2.07 26.59 -28.31
C ASP A 353 -3.43 26.46 -27.61
N LYS A 354 -4.47 27.14 -28.07
CA LYS A 354 -5.82 27.09 -27.46
C LYS A 354 -6.47 25.69 -27.52
N HIS A 355 -5.97 24.79 -28.39
CA HIS A 355 -6.53 23.47 -28.62
C HIS A 355 -5.63 22.34 -28.13
N VAL A 356 -4.37 22.57 -27.87
CA VAL A 356 -3.39 21.52 -27.61
C VAL A 356 -2.67 21.77 -26.29
N THR A 357 -2.75 20.80 -25.38
CA THR A 357 -1.98 20.78 -24.14
C THR A 357 -1.08 19.56 -24.12
N LEU A 358 0.21 19.76 -23.96
CA LEU A 358 1.21 18.72 -23.77
C LEU A 358 1.46 18.49 -22.29
N HIS A 359 1.53 17.23 -21.93
CA HIS A 359 1.83 16.77 -20.58
C HIS A 359 3.04 15.86 -20.62
N ASN A 360 3.90 15.97 -19.62
CA ASN A 360 5.01 15.06 -19.44
C ASN A 360 5.25 14.80 -17.95
N GLN A 361 5.64 13.58 -17.62
CA GLN A 361 5.92 13.12 -16.28
C GLN A 361 7.11 12.16 -16.30
N LEU A 362 8.25 12.64 -15.83
CA LEU A 362 9.50 11.88 -15.71
C LEU A 362 9.75 11.54 -14.25
N TRP A 363 10.23 10.31 -13.95
CA TRP A 363 10.52 9.91 -12.57
C TRP A 363 11.62 8.87 -12.47
N PHE A 364 12.22 8.80 -11.28
CA PHE A 364 13.05 7.70 -10.82
C PHE A 364 12.60 7.28 -9.43
N ARG A 365 12.48 5.98 -9.20
CA ARG A 365 12.14 5.37 -7.91
C ARG A 365 13.11 4.25 -7.57
N GLN A 366 13.50 4.17 -6.30
CA GLN A 366 14.19 3.02 -5.74
C GLN A 366 13.37 2.46 -4.59
N GLY A 367 13.23 1.13 -4.53
CA GLY A 367 12.61 0.41 -3.43
C GLY A 367 13.55 -0.67 -2.90
N ASN A 368 13.74 -0.70 -1.59
CA ASN A 368 14.54 -1.69 -0.88
C ASN A 368 13.72 -2.34 0.21
N ARG A 369 13.85 -3.65 0.34
CA ARG A 369 13.32 -4.38 1.48
C ARG A 369 14.42 -5.18 2.14
N LEU A 370 14.43 -5.21 3.47
CA LEU A 370 15.20 -6.16 4.24
C LEU A 370 14.24 -6.91 5.16
N HIS A 371 14.17 -8.21 4.96
CA HIS A 371 13.40 -9.11 5.78
C HIS A 371 14.38 -10.07 6.46
N VAL A 372 14.32 -10.11 7.78
CA VAL A 372 15.12 -11.00 8.61
C VAL A 372 14.19 -11.78 9.51
N HIS A 373 14.30 -13.09 9.56
CA HIS A 373 13.50 -13.89 10.47
C HIS A 373 14.13 -15.20 10.92
N TYR A 374 13.78 -15.57 12.17
CA TYR A 374 13.82 -16.93 12.67
C TYR A 374 12.39 -17.47 12.66
N ASN A 375 12.17 -18.66 12.27
CA ASN A 375 10.83 -19.26 12.20
C ASN A 375 10.82 -20.77 12.47
N ASN A 376 11.82 -21.27 13.17
CA ASN A 376 11.95 -22.72 13.37
C ASN A 376 11.19 -23.24 14.59
N TYR A 377 10.64 -22.35 15.44
CA TYR A 377 9.94 -22.67 16.68
C TYR A 377 10.73 -23.53 17.69
N VAL A 378 11.96 -23.92 17.35
CA VAL A 378 12.82 -24.81 18.12
C VAL A 378 13.82 -23.98 18.91
N ALA A 379 13.75 -24.03 20.23
CA ALA A 379 14.70 -23.35 21.09
C ALA A 379 16.09 -23.98 20.98
N GLY A 380 17.11 -23.13 20.82
CA GLY A 380 18.51 -23.56 20.78
C GLY A 380 18.94 -24.28 19.51
N ALA A 381 18.05 -24.59 18.57
CA ALA A 381 18.45 -24.99 17.23
C ALA A 381 19.22 -23.83 16.62
N GLY A 382 20.46 -24.06 16.29
CA GLY A 382 21.41 -23.04 15.86
C GLY A 382 20.77 -22.01 14.97
N ASN A 383 20.65 -20.81 15.47
CA ASN A 383 19.82 -19.69 15.02
C ASN A 383 20.01 -19.39 13.54
N LEU A 384 19.42 -20.21 12.69
CA LEU A 384 19.34 -19.93 11.27
C LEU A 384 18.36 -18.81 11.07
N TYR A 385 18.81 -17.72 10.49
CA TYR A 385 17.91 -16.68 10.06
C TYR A 385 18.03 -16.36 8.60
N GLU A 386 16.88 -16.12 8.01
CA GLU A 386 16.77 -15.67 6.64
C GLU A 386 17.10 -14.18 6.57
N HIS A 387 17.92 -13.86 5.59
CA HIS A 387 18.13 -12.52 5.09
C HIS A 387 17.56 -12.44 3.68
N ASN A 388 16.38 -11.82 3.55
CA ASN A 388 15.80 -11.53 2.26
C ASN A 388 15.90 -10.02 2.01
N ASN A 389 16.72 -9.64 1.03
CA ASN A 389 16.98 -8.24 0.73
C ASN A 389 16.80 -7.93 -0.78
N PRO A 390 15.57 -7.98 -1.29
CA PRO A 390 15.31 -7.50 -2.63
C PRO A 390 15.42 -5.99 -2.71
N PHE A 391 15.88 -5.52 -3.87
CA PHE A 391 15.82 -4.10 -4.21
C PHE A 391 15.42 -3.89 -5.67
N SER A 392 14.85 -2.75 -5.96
CA SER A 392 14.44 -2.39 -7.30
C SER A 392 14.80 -0.96 -7.63
N HIS A 393 15.20 -0.75 -8.88
CA HIS A 393 15.29 0.57 -9.48
C HIS A 393 14.27 0.66 -10.60
N MET A 394 13.50 1.71 -10.64
CA MET A 394 12.51 1.96 -11.66
C MET A 394 12.62 3.39 -12.14
N TYR A 395 12.68 3.59 -13.44
CA TYR A 395 12.58 4.91 -14.05
C TYR A 395 11.58 4.87 -15.21
N GLY A 396 10.94 5.97 -15.45
CA GLY A 396 9.97 6.04 -16.50
C GLY A 396 9.64 7.46 -16.89
N ASP A 397 9.08 7.55 -18.08
CA ASP A 397 8.55 8.77 -18.66
C ASP A 397 7.18 8.50 -19.26
N LYS A 398 6.21 9.35 -18.94
CA LYS A 398 4.90 9.37 -19.56
C LYS A 398 4.69 10.71 -20.25
N ILE A 399 4.38 10.64 -21.55
CA ILE A 399 4.10 11.82 -22.37
C ILE A 399 2.73 11.65 -23.01
N TRP A 400 1.92 12.71 -22.98
CA TRP A 400 0.63 12.69 -23.65
C TRP A 400 0.18 14.10 -24.02
N THR A 401 -0.78 14.15 -24.93
CA THR A 401 -1.34 15.39 -25.45
C THR A 401 -2.85 15.32 -25.39
N ASP A 402 -3.47 16.36 -24.83
CA ASP A 402 -4.89 16.62 -24.94
C ASP A 402 -5.15 17.56 -26.11
N ILE A 403 -6.03 17.17 -27.03
CA ILE A 403 -6.43 17.96 -28.20
C ILE A 403 -7.93 18.26 -28.08
N TYR A 404 -8.26 19.53 -27.96
CA TYR A 404 -9.62 20.02 -27.79
C TYR A 404 -10.19 20.47 -29.12
N LEU A 405 -11.21 19.76 -29.61
CA LEU A 405 -11.96 20.08 -30.83
C LEU A 405 -13.43 20.31 -30.48
N PRO A 406 -14.24 20.92 -31.38
CA PRO A 406 -15.68 20.95 -31.18
C PRO A 406 -16.21 19.52 -30.99
N TYR A 407 -16.88 19.28 -29.85
CA TYR A 407 -17.47 17.98 -29.47
C TYR A 407 -16.48 16.86 -29.13
N ASN A 408 -15.18 17.05 -29.22
CA ASN A 408 -14.16 16.03 -28.97
C ASN A 408 -13.06 16.53 -28.06
N LYS A 409 -12.65 15.68 -27.11
CA LYS A 409 -11.39 15.79 -26.40
C LYS A 409 -10.56 14.54 -26.67
N ILE A 410 -9.60 14.63 -27.55
CA ILE A 410 -8.73 13.53 -27.93
C ILE A 410 -7.53 13.50 -26.96
N GLY A 411 -7.29 12.35 -26.33
CA GLY A 411 -6.09 12.06 -25.57
C GLY A 411 -5.23 11.04 -26.31
N VAL A 412 -3.98 11.39 -26.57
CA VAL A 412 -3.01 10.49 -27.22
C VAL A 412 -1.68 10.56 -26.49
N GLY A 413 -1.07 9.43 -26.24
CA GLY A 413 0.22 9.38 -25.56
C GLY A 413 0.69 7.97 -25.26
N GLY A 414 1.61 7.88 -24.33
CA GLY A 414 2.16 6.61 -23.89
C GLY A 414 3.17 6.77 -22.78
N PHE A 415 3.72 5.67 -22.33
CA PHE A 415 4.79 5.66 -21.36
C PHE A 415 5.84 4.59 -21.67
N PHE A 416 7.02 4.84 -21.19
CA PHE A 416 8.13 3.91 -21.08
C PHE A 416 8.50 3.74 -19.60
N ILE A 417 8.62 2.50 -19.13
CA ILE A 417 9.11 2.18 -17.79
C ILE A 417 10.14 1.08 -17.90
N ASN A 418 11.26 1.29 -17.24
CA ASN A 418 12.30 0.30 -17.08
C ASN A 418 12.47 -0.01 -15.59
N THR A 419 12.48 -1.29 -15.24
CA THR A 419 12.63 -1.78 -13.88
C THR A 419 13.73 -2.84 -13.83
N VAL A 420 14.65 -2.63 -12.93
CA VAL A 420 15.61 -3.65 -12.49
C VAL A 420 15.18 -4.12 -11.10
N TYR A 421 15.03 -5.41 -10.93
CA TYR A 421 14.69 -6.04 -9.66
C TYR A 421 15.69 -7.14 -9.33
N ASN A 422 16.29 -7.05 -8.14
CA ASN A 422 17.18 -8.04 -7.58
C ASN A 422 16.50 -8.70 -6.40
N SER A 423 16.29 -10.00 -6.43
CA SER A 423 15.75 -10.78 -5.33
C SER A 423 16.87 -11.61 -4.70
N ARG A 424 17.37 -11.13 -3.58
CA ARG A 424 18.41 -11.82 -2.82
C ARG A 424 17.81 -12.45 -1.58
N ASN A 425 18.11 -13.73 -1.38
CA ASN A 425 17.69 -14.44 -0.18
C ASN A 425 18.79 -15.41 0.26
N GLN A 426 19.12 -15.40 1.53
CA GLN A 426 20.18 -16.20 2.10
C GLN A 426 19.85 -16.59 3.53
N PHE A 427 20.24 -17.80 3.91
CA PHE A 427 20.11 -18.28 5.28
C PHE A 427 21.47 -18.21 5.98
N TYR A 428 21.48 -17.66 7.19
CA TYR A 428 22.68 -17.47 8.01
C TYR A 428 22.61 -18.29 9.27
N SER A 429 23.75 -18.90 9.63
CA SER A 429 24.03 -19.26 11.01
C SER A 429 25.14 -18.36 11.55
N PRO A 430 24.89 -17.47 12.51
CA PRO A 430 25.92 -16.60 13.05
C PRO A 430 27.04 -17.37 13.75
N ASN A 431 26.79 -18.64 14.10
CA ASN A 431 27.76 -19.50 14.80
C ASN A 431 28.54 -20.43 13.86
N ALA A 432 28.20 -20.50 12.58
CA ALA A 432 28.93 -21.27 11.60
C ALA A 432 29.97 -20.38 10.91
N CYS A 433 31.20 -20.51 11.36
CA CYS A 433 32.32 -19.80 10.77
C CYS A 433 33.33 -20.79 10.20
N VAL A 434 33.92 -20.44 9.06
CA VAL A 434 35.00 -21.17 8.43
C VAL A 434 36.25 -20.30 8.47
N THR A 435 37.35 -20.83 9.00
CA THR A 435 38.65 -20.16 8.92
C THR A 435 39.40 -20.67 7.67
N LEU A 436 39.79 -19.75 6.81
CA LEU A 436 40.45 -20.06 5.55
C LEU A 436 41.83 -20.65 5.79
N THR A 437 42.09 -21.79 5.18
CA THR A 437 43.42 -22.43 5.19
C THR A 437 44.31 -21.93 4.06
N ASN A 438 43.71 -21.34 3.02
CA ASN A 438 44.36 -20.73 1.87
C ASN A 438 43.70 -19.37 1.56
N PRO A 439 44.40 -18.46 0.84
CA PRO A 439 43.78 -17.24 0.37
C PRO A 439 42.64 -17.59 -0.62
N VAL A 440 41.52 -16.84 -0.51
CA VAL A 440 40.36 -17.03 -1.39
C VAL A 440 40.05 -15.71 -2.06
N THR A 441 40.04 -15.69 -3.39
CA THR A 441 39.59 -14.54 -4.21
C THR A 441 38.17 -14.81 -4.68
N TYR A 442 37.27 -13.89 -4.45
CA TYR A 442 35.89 -13.93 -4.89
C TYR A 442 35.46 -12.61 -5.50
N THR A 443 34.43 -12.65 -6.31
CA THR A 443 33.80 -11.45 -6.87
C THR A 443 32.31 -11.51 -6.59
N ALA A 444 31.82 -10.69 -5.68
CA ALA A 444 30.38 -10.48 -5.52
C ALA A 444 29.82 -9.74 -6.74
N TYR A 445 28.62 -10.11 -7.18
CA TYR A 445 28.01 -9.53 -8.38
C TYR A 445 28.00 -7.99 -8.33
N GLY A 446 28.53 -7.37 -9.38
CA GLY A 446 28.62 -5.90 -9.47
C GLY A 446 29.70 -5.26 -8.62
N GLN A 447 30.61 -6.05 -8.00
CA GLN A 447 31.74 -5.57 -7.22
C GLN A 447 33.09 -5.96 -7.84
N ASN A 448 34.15 -5.30 -7.39
CA ASN A 448 35.50 -5.69 -7.77
C ASN A 448 35.94 -6.97 -7.04
N PRO A 449 36.84 -7.78 -7.61
CA PRO A 449 37.40 -8.94 -6.94
C PRO A 449 38.02 -8.56 -5.59
N THR A 450 37.70 -9.35 -4.56
CA THR A 450 38.24 -9.21 -3.22
C THR A 450 38.98 -10.49 -2.84
N THR A 451 40.18 -10.36 -2.25
CA THR A 451 40.94 -11.49 -1.75
C THR A 451 40.99 -11.49 -0.25
N LEU A 452 40.52 -12.59 0.37
CA LEU A 452 40.67 -12.84 1.78
C LEU A 452 41.95 -13.69 2.01
N ALA A 453 42.77 -13.25 2.98
CA ALA A 453 44.01 -13.92 3.33
C ALA A 453 43.76 -15.24 4.09
N THR A 454 44.78 -16.11 4.07
CA THR A 454 44.82 -17.25 4.98
C THR A 454 44.64 -16.83 6.44
N GLY A 455 43.84 -17.55 7.22
CA GLY A 455 43.48 -17.21 8.57
C GLY A 455 42.30 -16.29 8.70
N SER A 456 41.77 -15.71 7.59
CA SER A 456 40.52 -14.98 7.63
C SER A 456 39.37 -15.91 8.01
N THR A 457 38.45 -15.41 8.85
CA THR A 457 37.25 -16.15 9.25
C THR A 457 36.05 -15.59 8.52
N ILE A 458 35.35 -16.44 7.78
CA ILE A 458 34.08 -16.13 7.11
C ILE A 458 32.98 -16.74 7.98
N CYS A 459 32.15 -15.89 8.55
CA CYS A 459 30.95 -16.32 9.27
C CYS A 459 29.74 -16.01 8.40
N GLY A 460 28.78 -16.88 8.37
CA GLY A 460 27.57 -16.58 7.60
C GLY A 460 26.79 -17.80 7.20
N SER A 461 26.43 -17.90 5.94
CA SER A 461 25.58 -18.94 5.43
C SER A 461 26.12 -20.33 5.79
N ALA A 462 25.60 -20.90 6.88
CA ALA A 462 25.87 -22.29 7.12
C ALA A 462 25.29 -23.11 5.96
N ALA A 463 26.02 -24.09 5.57
CA ALA A 463 25.56 -25.19 4.78
C ALA A 463 24.32 -25.82 5.43
N VAL A 464 23.16 -25.24 5.18
CA VAL A 464 21.88 -25.85 5.55
C VAL A 464 21.48 -26.69 4.35
N PRO A 465 21.42 -28.02 4.49
CA PRO A 465 20.81 -28.84 3.46
C PRO A 465 19.40 -28.30 3.19
N ASN A 466 19.10 -27.95 1.94
CA ASN A 466 17.83 -27.41 1.47
C ASN A 466 17.52 -25.94 1.82
N ALA A 467 18.49 -25.11 2.16
CA ALA A 467 18.27 -23.68 2.25
C ALA A 467 17.93 -23.11 0.86
N ASN A 468 16.79 -22.44 0.75
CA ASN A 468 16.39 -21.74 -0.47
C ASN A 468 17.27 -20.50 -0.65
N TYR A 469 18.30 -20.63 -1.45
CA TYR A 469 19.09 -19.50 -1.90
C TYR A 469 18.44 -18.89 -3.13
N ARG A 470 18.30 -17.56 -3.16
CA ARG A 470 17.83 -16.79 -4.31
C ARG A 470 18.86 -15.76 -4.70
N SER A 471 19.14 -15.73 -5.98
CA SER A 471 20.03 -14.75 -6.61
C SER A 471 19.40 -14.28 -7.92
N ASP A 472 18.09 -13.97 -7.89
CA ASP A 472 17.33 -13.71 -9.10
C ASP A 472 17.47 -12.25 -9.53
N TYR A 473 17.75 -12.06 -10.79
CA TYR A 473 17.79 -10.77 -11.45
C TYR A 473 16.68 -10.67 -12.49
N TRP A 474 15.94 -9.59 -12.45
CA TRP A 474 14.91 -9.28 -13.41
C TRP A 474 15.14 -7.89 -14.01
N HIS A 475 15.03 -7.85 -15.33
CA HIS A 475 14.95 -6.61 -16.07
C HIS A 475 13.62 -6.58 -16.81
N VAL A 476 12.75 -5.64 -16.46
CA VAL A 476 11.40 -5.52 -17.01
C VAL A 476 11.26 -4.16 -17.70
N THR A 477 10.88 -4.20 -18.98
CA THR A 477 10.55 -3.00 -19.74
C THR A 477 9.07 -3.02 -20.09
N ASN A 478 8.35 -1.97 -19.74
CA ASN A 478 6.96 -1.76 -20.11
C ASN A 478 6.86 -0.58 -21.07
N LEU A 479 6.30 -0.84 -22.23
CA LEU A 479 5.95 0.18 -23.23
C LEU A 479 4.44 0.26 -23.34
N ASP A 480 3.94 1.46 -23.47
CA ASP A 480 2.51 1.73 -23.62
C ASP A 480 2.28 2.82 -24.64
N ALA A 481 1.27 2.66 -25.45
CA ALA A 481 0.73 3.72 -26.29
C ALA A 481 -0.79 3.69 -26.18
N PHE A 482 -1.43 4.84 -26.04
CA PHE A 482 -2.87 4.92 -25.95
C PHE A 482 -3.45 6.03 -26.83
N PHE A 483 -4.71 5.81 -27.19
CA PHE A 483 -5.59 6.77 -27.83
C PHE A 483 -6.95 6.69 -27.18
N GLN A 484 -7.57 7.83 -26.94
CA GLN A 484 -8.97 7.94 -26.52
C GLN A 484 -9.59 9.21 -27.06
N ASP A 485 -10.91 9.21 -27.27
CA ASP A 485 -11.66 10.38 -27.68
C ASP A 485 -12.93 10.54 -26.82
N ALA A 486 -12.95 11.56 -25.98
CA ALA A 486 -14.15 11.92 -25.22
C ALA A 486 -15.10 12.75 -26.12
N ILE A 487 -16.00 12.05 -26.82
CA ILE A 487 -16.99 12.60 -27.76
C ILE A 487 -18.18 13.10 -26.97
N THR A 488 -18.55 14.36 -27.17
CA THR A 488 -19.68 15.01 -26.50
C THR A 488 -20.71 15.43 -27.55
N PRO A 489 -21.52 14.49 -28.10
CA PRO A 489 -22.46 14.78 -29.21
C PRO A 489 -23.57 15.73 -28.79
N ILE A 490 -23.93 15.72 -27.51
CA ILE A 490 -24.82 16.69 -26.87
C ILE A 490 -24.22 17.03 -25.48
N ALA A 491 -24.51 18.19 -24.97
CA ALA A 491 -23.92 18.70 -23.71
C ALA A 491 -24.11 17.79 -22.48
N SER A 492 -25.13 16.92 -22.51
CA SER A 492 -25.41 15.98 -21.42
C SER A 492 -24.80 14.60 -21.58
N LEU A 493 -24.21 14.24 -22.72
CA LEU A 493 -23.71 12.91 -23.02
C LEU A 493 -22.25 12.98 -23.45
N THR A 494 -21.41 12.23 -22.78
CA THR A 494 -20.01 11.99 -23.18
C THR A 494 -19.80 10.49 -23.38
N ILE A 495 -19.23 10.10 -24.50
CA ILE A 495 -18.85 8.72 -24.83
C ILE A 495 -17.36 8.72 -25.11
N THR A 496 -16.62 7.86 -24.43
CA THR A 496 -15.16 7.80 -24.54
C THR A 496 -14.71 6.40 -24.99
N PRO A 497 -14.69 6.11 -26.32
CA PRO A 497 -13.94 4.97 -26.82
C PRO A 497 -12.44 5.20 -26.63
N GLY A 498 -11.74 4.12 -26.34
CA GLY A 498 -10.29 4.16 -26.11
C GLY A 498 -9.63 2.83 -26.45
N ILE A 499 -8.37 2.90 -26.78
CA ILE A 499 -7.53 1.75 -27.07
C ILE A 499 -6.14 1.98 -26.47
N ARG A 500 -5.56 0.92 -25.98
CA ARG A 500 -4.23 0.91 -25.43
C ARG A 500 -3.45 -0.27 -25.99
N ALA A 501 -2.23 -0.04 -26.45
CA ALA A 501 -1.30 -1.07 -26.85
C ALA A 501 -0.20 -1.15 -25.80
N VAL A 502 0.03 -2.34 -25.26
CA VAL A 502 1.02 -2.60 -24.22
C VAL A 502 2.02 -3.64 -24.65
N SER A 503 3.27 -3.44 -24.35
CA SER A 503 4.36 -4.40 -24.53
C SER A 503 5.09 -4.58 -23.21
N PHE A 504 5.19 -5.84 -22.78
CA PHE A 504 5.90 -6.25 -21.58
C PHE A 504 7.08 -7.11 -21.98
N GLN A 505 8.29 -6.60 -21.79
CA GLN A 505 9.52 -7.34 -22.02
C GLN A 505 10.16 -7.71 -20.70
N THR A 506 10.49 -8.98 -20.51
CA THR A 506 11.10 -9.47 -19.28
C THR A 506 12.32 -10.30 -19.58
N ASP A 507 13.45 -9.90 -19.01
CA ASP A 507 14.68 -10.69 -18.99
C ASP A 507 14.89 -11.22 -17.56
N TYR A 508 14.89 -12.52 -17.38
CA TYR A 508 15.17 -13.20 -16.12
C TYR A 508 16.51 -13.89 -16.15
N ASN A 509 17.31 -13.68 -15.11
CA ASN A 509 18.56 -14.40 -14.89
C ASN A 509 18.58 -14.98 -13.45
N PRO A 510 18.53 -16.29 -13.27
CA PRO A 510 18.46 -16.93 -11.96
C PRO A 510 19.72 -16.77 -11.11
N ASN A 511 20.85 -16.38 -11.71
CA ASN A 511 22.12 -16.17 -11.03
C ASN A 511 22.63 -14.72 -11.17
N GLY A 512 21.76 -13.81 -11.58
CA GLY A 512 22.14 -12.43 -11.92
C GLY A 512 22.01 -11.44 -10.78
N ALA A 513 21.45 -11.81 -9.62
CA ALA A 513 21.34 -10.88 -8.50
C ALA A 513 22.70 -10.63 -7.85
N THR A 514 22.88 -9.45 -7.30
CA THR A 514 24.04 -9.11 -6.48
C THR A 514 24.12 -10.04 -5.28
N GLU A 515 25.15 -10.83 -5.18
CA GLU A 515 25.38 -11.70 -4.02
C GLU A 515 25.83 -10.89 -2.80
N TYR A 516 25.58 -11.46 -1.62
CA TYR A 516 26.20 -10.97 -0.41
C TYR A 516 27.69 -11.30 -0.44
N PRO A 517 28.60 -10.37 -0.03
CA PRO A 517 30.03 -10.63 -0.05
C PRO A 517 30.43 -11.92 0.68
N GLU A 518 29.77 -12.19 1.81
CA GLU A 518 29.99 -13.40 2.62
C GLU A 518 29.59 -14.68 1.86
N ALA A 519 28.51 -14.64 1.08
CA ALA A 519 28.09 -15.77 0.27
C ALA A 519 29.09 -16.04 -0.87
N ALA A 520 29.48 -14.99 -1.59
CA ALA A 520 30.45 -15.11 -2.66
C ALA A 520 31.81 -15.61 -2.16
N ALA A 521 32.24 -15.15 -0.97
CA ALA A 521 33.47 -15.62 -0.35
C ALA A 521 33.42 -17.11 0.04
N LEU A 522 32.27 -17.53 0.57
CA LEU A 522 32.07 -18.91 0.98
C LEU A 522 31.95 -19.87 -0.22
N ASP A 523 31.29 -19.47 -1.28
CA ASP A 523 31.20 -20.20 -2.55
C ASP A 523 32.59 -20.40 -3.17
N ALA A 524 33.39 -19.31 -3.19
CA ALA A 524 34.77 -19.39 -3.69
C ALA A 524 35.65 -20.37 -2.85
N TYR A 525 35.50 -20.33 -1.51
CA TYR A 525 36.15 -21.28 -0.61
C TYR A 525 35.72 -22.73 -0.89
N CYS A 526 34.41 -22.96 -1.01
CA CYS A 526 33.86 -24.30 -1.26
C CYS A 526 34.35 -24.88 -2.56
N ASN A 527 34.51 -24.08 -3.59
CA ASN A 527 35.08 -24.50 -4.87
C ASN A 527 36.56 -24.88 -4.76
N THR A 528 37.31 -24.29 -3.82
CA THR A 528 38.73 -24.61 -3.64
C THR A 528 38.98 -25.90 -2.82
N VAL A 529 38.07 -26.23 -1.91
CA VAL A 529 38.21 -27.42 -1.03
C VAL A 529 37.53 -28.67 -1.56
N GLY A 530 37.11 -28.69 -2.81
CA GLY A 530 36.66 -29.91 -3.47
C GLY A 530 35.25 -30.37 -3.11
N GLY A 531 34.27 -29.42 -2.99
CA GLY A 531 32.85 -29.77 -2.98
C GLY A 531 32.31 -30.29 -1.65
N SER A 532 33.00 -30.08 -0.54
CA SER A 532 32.57 -30.50 0.81
C SER A 532 31.64 -29.50 1.50
N CYS A 533 31.35 -28.37 0.87
CA CYS A 533 30.36 -27.43 1.37
C CYS A 533 28.99 -27.81 0.85
N ALA A 534 28.03 -28.06 1.71
CA ALA A 534 26.66 -28.44 1.34
C ALA A 534 25.84 -27.27 0.73
N PHE A 535 26.48 -26.42 -0.08
CA PHE A 535 25.89 -25.29 -0.79
C PHE A 535 25.30 -25.68 -2.15
N SER A 536 25.15 -26.94 -2.47
CA SER A 536 24.61 -27.42 -3.73
C SER A 536 23.13 -27.08 -3.97
N GLY A 537 22.57 -26.18 -3.19
CA GLY A 537 21.17 -25.74 -3.31
C GLY A 537 20.92 -24.55 -4.23
N HIS A 538 21.94 -24.02 -4.88
CA HIS A 538 21.83 -22.79 -5.69
C HIS A 538 20.82 -22.85 -6.83
N ASP A 539 20.62 -24.03 -7.41
CA ASP A 539 19.89 -24.19 -8.67
C ASP A 539 18.77 -25.22 -8.64
N GLN A 540 18.32 -25.64 -7.47
CA GLN A 540 17.28 -26.67 -7.40
C GLN A 540 15.97 -26.19 -8.01
N GLY A 541 15.71 -26.62 -9.24
CA GLY A 541 14.46 -26.38 -9.96
C GLY A 541 14.31 -25.00 -10.58
N LYS A 542 15.35 -24.19 -10.66
CA LYS A 542 15.31 -22.89 -11.31
C LYS A 542 15.28 -23.05 -12.83
N LEU A 543 14.47 -22.22 -13.45
CA LEU A 543 14.54 -22.00 -14.89
C LEU A 543 15.91 -21.40 -15.24
N GLY A 544 16.44 -21.76 -16.40
CA GLY A 544 17.57 -21.03 -17.00
C GLY A 544 17.18 -19.58 -17.28
N SER A 545 18.13 -18.77 -17.77
CA SER A 545 17.82 -17.41 -18.21
C SER A 545 16.70 -17.41 -19.25
N VAL A 546 15.69 -16.60 -19.04
CA VAL A 546 14.48 -16.55 -19.88
C VAL A 546 14.22 -15.12 -20.31
N ARG A 547 14.00 -14.95 -21.61
CA ARG A 547 13.49 -13.69 -22.15
C ARG A 547 12.08 -13.92 -22.69
N THR A 548 11.15 -13.05 -22.27
CA THR A 548 9.77 -13.07 -22.76
C THR A 548 9.36 -11.70 -23.26
N ASN A 549 8.48 -11.69 -24.26
CA ASN A 549 7.85 -10.48 -24.78
C ASN A 549 6.36 -10.77 -24.99
N TYR A 550 5.53 -9.86 -24.47
CA TYR A 550 4.09 -9.95 -24.58
C TYR A 550 3.54 -8.63 -25.12
N ASP A 551 2.89 -8.68 -26.25
CA ASP A 551 2.23 -7.54 -26.85
C ASP A 551 0.71 -7.76 -26.82
N LYS A 552 -0.03 -6.80 -26.28
CA LYS A 552 -1.50 -6.86 -26.15
C LYS A 552 -2.13 -5.53 -26.50
N VAL A 553 -3.39 -5.65 -26.92
CA VAL A 553 -4.26 -4.50 -27.17
C VAL A 553 -5.41 -4.55 -26.17
N GLU A 554 -5.67 -3.43 -25.52
CA GLU A 554 -6.66 -3.26 -24.46
C GLU A 554 -7.71 -2.23 -24.89
N PRO A 555 -8.79 -2.66 -25.57
CA PRO A 555 -9.88 -1.77 -25.89
C PRO A 555 -10.73 -1.44 -24.67
N SER A 556 -11.34 -0.26 -24.69
CA SER A 556 -12.29 0.18 -23.69
C SER A 556 -13.30 1.16 -24.27
N VAL A 557 -14.43 1.26 -23.62
CA VAL A 557 -15.41 2.32 -23.87
C VAL A 557 -16.09 2.69 -22.57
N SER A 558 -16.25 3.99 -22.34
CA SER A 558 -17.04 4.52 -21.25
C SER A 558 -18.08 5.50 -21.76
N ALA A 559 -19.20 5.61 -21.07
CA ALA A 559 -20.25 6.57 -21.40
C ALA A 559 -20.81 7.19 -20.11
N ARG A 560 -21.04 8.47 -20.14
CA ARG A 560 -21.67 9.22 -19.06
C ARG A 560 -22.76 10.10 -19.61
N TRP A 561 -23.97 9.91 -19.10
CA TRP A 561 -25.13 10.71 -19.44
C TRP A 561 -25.66 11.46 -18.22
N GLN A 562 -25.81 12.75 -18.35
CA GLN A 562 -26.31 13.65 -17.30
C GLN A 562 -27.69 14.21 -17.71
N PRO A 563 -28.77 13.41 -17.55
CA PRO A 563 -30.12 13.87 -17.93
C PRO A 563 -30.62 15.04 -17.09
N LEU A 564 -30.16 15.12 -15.83
CA LEU A 564 -30.52 16.18 -14.90
C LEU A 564 -29.24 16.76 -14.26
N HIS A 565 -29.27 18.02 -13.87
CA HIS A 565 -28.12 18.70 -13.27
C HIS A 565 -27.58 18.00 -11.99
N TRP A 566 -28.40 17.23 -11.32
CA TRP A 566 -28.06 16.50 -10.10
C TRP A 566 -27.89 14.99 -10.29
N LEU A 567 -28.15 14.46 -11.51
CA LEU A 567 -28.07 13.01 -11.81
C LEU A 567 -27.15 12.77 -13.00
N ALA A 568 -26.12 11.96 -12.82
CA ALA A 568 -25.33 11.36 -13.88
C ALA A 568 -25.45 9.84 -13.82
N ILE A 569 -25.70 9.23 -14.97
CA ILE A 569 -25.70 7.77 -15.16
C ILE A 569 -24.47 7.44 -16.01
N TYR A 570 -23.80 6.33 -15.72
CA TYR A 570 -22.63 5.92 -16.47
C TYR A 570 -22.58 4.41 -16.65
N GLY A 571 -21.84 4.01 -17.67
CA GLY A 571 -21.43 2.63 -17.88
C GLY A 571 -20.06 2.58 -18.54
N ASN A 572 -19.32 1.53 -18.27
CA ASN A 572 -18.06 1.30 -18.95
C ASN A 572 -17.80 -0.20 -19.17
N TRP A 573 -16.97 -0.47 -20.14
CA TRP A 573 -16.39 -1.77 -20.43
C TRP A 573 -14.91 -1.57 -20.73
N ALA A 574 -14.07 -2.45 -20.18
CA ALA A 574 -12.63 -2.39 -20.40
C ALA A 574 -12.01 -3.78 -20.37
N THR A 575 -10.91 -3.95 -21.12
CA THR A 575 -10.00 -5.09 -20.98
C THR A 575 -8.66 -4.62 -20.46
N ALA A 576 -7.97 -5.46 -19.71
CA ALA A 576 -6.61 -5.20 -19.23
C ALA A 576 -5.83 -6.51 -19.06
N TYR A 577 -4.51 -6.40 -19.15
CA TYR A 577 -3.59 -7.54 -18.98
C TYR A 577 -2.54 -7.23 -17.93
N ARG A 578 -2.05 -8.28 -17.28
CA ARG A 578 -0.97 -8.21 -16.29
C ARG A 578 0.03 -9.33 -16.50
N LEU A 579 1.31 -9.00 -16.24
CA LEU A 579 2.38 -9.99 -16.16
C LEU A 579 2.13 -10.96 -15.00
N PRO A 580 2.54 -12.22 -15.12
CA PRO A 580 2.67 -13.11 -13.99
C PRO A 580 3.54 -12.47 -12.90
N GLN A 581 3.19 -12.72 -11.64
CA GLN A 581 4.03 -12.30 -10.52
C GLN A 581 5.40 -12.99 -10.61
N VAL A 582 6.44 -12.18 -10.51
CA VAL A 582 7.82 -12.63 -10.48
C VAL A 582 8.43 -12.27 -9.13
N GLY A 583 8.93 -13.21 -8.37
CA GLY A 583 9.71 -12.91 -7.18
C GLY A 583 8.98 -12.65 -5.86
N GLY A 584 7.78 -13.03 -5.67
CA GLY A 584 7.13 -13.17 -4.36
C GLY A 584 6.93 -14.64 -4.03
N GLY A 585 6.62 -15.06 -2.84
CA GLY A 585 6.51 -16.47 -2.38
C GLY A 585 5.90 -17.51 -3.34
N GLY A 586 5.75 -17.20 -4.59
CA GLY A 586 5.17 -17.97 -5.65
C GLY A 586 5.60 -17.54 -7.04
N GLY A 587 6.63 -16.71 -7.14
CA GLY A 587 7.03 -16.14 -8.42
C GLY A 587 7.57 -17.12 -9.45
N LEU A 588 7.78 -16.65 -10.67
CA LEU A 588 8.25 -17.39 -11.82
C LEU A 588 9.54 -18.20 -11.59
N TYR A 589 10.39 -17.78 -10.66
CA TYR A 589 11.60 -18.53 -10.32
C TYR A 589 11.35 -19.90 -9.68
N GLN A 590 10.12 -20.18 -9.24
CA GLN A 590 9.69 -21.47 -8.72
C GLN A 590 8.66 -22.17 -9.63
N SER A 591 8.17 -21.48 -10.66
CA SER A 591 7.15 -22.04 -11.55
C SER A 591 7.74 -22.82 -12.72
N THR A 592 6.95 -23.73 -13.23
CA THR A 592 7.30 -24.43 -14.47
C THR A 592 7.21 -23.48 -15.67
N PRO A 593 7.99 -23.71 -16.76
CA PRO A 593 7.98 -22.86 -17.94
C PRO A 593 6.59 -22.60 -18.54
N ALA A 594 5.67 -23.53 -18.34
CA ALA A 594 4.32 -23.45 -18.91
C ALA A 594 3.47 -22.32 -18.31
N VAL A 595 3.68 -21.96 -17.05
CA VAL A 595 2.93 -20.90 -16.37
C VAL A 595 3.53 -19.53 -16.65
N GLY A 596 4.84 -19.45 -16.90
CA GLY A 596 5.55 -18.20 -17.16
C GLY A 596 5.16 -17.46 -18.45
N ASN A 597 4.44 -18.14 -19.34
CA ASN A 597 4.08 -17.60 -20.66
C ASN A 597 2.60 -17.15 -20.78
N ILE A 598 1.88 -17.07 -19.67
CA ILE A 598 0.46 -16.75 -19.68
C ILE A 598 0.24 -15.41 -18.97
N LEU A 599 -0.37 -14.47 -19.68
CA LEU A 599 -0.84 -13.22 -19.07
C LEU A 599 -2.18 -13.42 -18.37
N GLU A 600 -2.33 -12.85 -17.21
CA GLU A 600 -3.65 -12.66 -16.62
C GLU A 600 -4.40 -11.59 -17.38
N ARG A 601 -5.69 -11.81 -17.58
CA ARG A 601 -6.59 -10.89 -18.30
C ARG A 601 -7.80 -10.60 -17.44
N SER A 602 -8.18 -9.34 -17.34
CA SER A 602 -9.50 -8.93 -16.85
C SER A 602 -10.39 -8.39 -17.96
N VAL A 603 -11.68 -8.66 -17.84
CA VAL A 603 -12.76 -8.04 -18.62
C VAL A 603 -13.76 -7.51 -17.62
N GLU A 604 -13.88 -6.20 -17.54
CA GLU A 604 -14.74 -5.53 -16.60
C GLU A 604 -15.90 -4.81 -17.26
N TYR A 605 -17.05 -4.86 -16.59
CA TYR A 605 -18.24 -4.07 -16.88
C TYR A 605 -18.66 -3.32 -15.64
N GLN A 606 -18.95 -2.03 -15.78
CA GLN A 606 -19.55 -1.24 -14.71
C GLN A 606 -20.79 -0.53 -15.22
N ALA A 607 -21.75 -0.34 -14.32
CA ALA A 607 -22.88 0.55 -14.51
C ALA A 607 -23.20 1.26 -13.18
N GLY A 608 -23.50 2.53 -13.24
CA GLY A 608 -23.74 3.27 -12.02
C GLY A 608 -24.46 4.58 -12.19
N ALA A 609 -24.80 5.17 -11.04
CA ALA A 609 -25.43 6.48 -10.96
C ALA A 609 -24.77 7.33 -9.90
N LYS A 610 -24.60 8.60 -10.20
CA LYS A 610 -24.06 9.61 -9.30
C LYS A 610 -25.05 10.73 -9.14
N LEU A 611 -25.40 11.01 -7.87
CA LEU A 611 -26.33 12.07 -7.52
C LEU A 611 -25.59 13.13 -6.73
N PHE A 612 -25.68 14.37 -7.15
CA PHE A 612 -25.02 15.48 -6.49
C PHE A 612 -25.94 16.68 -6.38
N TRP A 613 -26.30 17.01 -5.15
CA TRP A 613 -26.99 18.24 -4.80
C TRP A 613 -26.04 19.10 -3.98
N PRO A 614 -25.57 20.23 -4.52
CA PRO A 614 -24.80 21.20 -3.73
C PRO A 614 -25.62 21.78 -2.59
N GLU A 615 -26.93 21.90 -2.76
CA GLU A 615 -27.88 22.37 -1.74
C GLU A 615 -29.24 21.74 -2.01
N ILE A 616 -29.86 21.14 -0.99
CA ILE A 616 -31.21 20.59 -1.06
C ILE A 616 -31.87 20.61 0.32
N GLY A 617 -32.93 21.45 0.47
CA GLY A 617 -33.61 21.66 1.76
C GLY A 617 -32.64 22.16 2.83
N ALA A 618 -32.56 21.45 3.94
CA ALA A 618 -31.64 21.77 5.04
C ALA A 618 -30.20 21.22 4.84
N PHE A 619 -29.93 20.52 3.75
CA PHE A 619 -28.60 19.98 3.45
C PHE A 619 -27.83 20.96 2.56
N SER A 620 -26.63 21.31 2.98
CA SER A 620 -25.69 22.12 2.18
C SER A 620 -24.88 21.30 1.19
N LYS A 621 -25.05 19.97 1.18
CA LYS A 621 -24.44 19.02 0.24
C LYS A 621 -25.03 17.63 0.43
N VAL A 622 -25.37 16.97 -0.67
CA VAL A 622 -25.59 15.52 -0.71
C VAL A 622 -24.89 14.96 -1.94
N LEU A 623 -24.06 13.93 -1.74
CA LEU A 623 -23.42 13.17 -2.82
C LEU A 623 -23.69 11.70 -2.58
N ILE A 624 -24.22 11.01 -3.60
CA ILE A 624 -24.42 9.55 -3.59
C ILE A 624 -23.80 9.01 -4.86
N ASN A 625 -23.04 7.94 -4.73
CA ASN A 625 -22.47 7.17 -5.84
C ASN A 625 -22.80 5.70 -5.65
N ALA A 626 -23.54 5.13 -6.59
CA ALA A 626 -23.87 3.72 -6.65
C ALA A 626 -23.22 3.12 -7.92
N ASN A 627 -22.49 2.04 -7.75
CA ASN A 627 -21.76 1.36 -8.81
C ASN A 627 -21.97 -0.15 -8.73
N TYR A 628 -22.51 -0.76 -9.76
CA TYR A 628 -22.45 -2.19 -9.98
C TYR A 628 -21.22 -2.49 -10.82
N TYR A 629 -20.48 -3.55 -10.47
CA TYR A 629 -19.33 -4.05 -11.22
C TYR A 629 -19.44 -5.55 -11.46
N HIS A 630 -18.84 -5.99 -12.54
CA HIS A 630 -18.68 -7.40 -12.90
C HIS A 630 -17.36 -7.57 -13.60
N ASP A 631 -16.44 -8.29 -12.93
CA ASP A 631 -15.09 -8.58 -13.40
C ASP A 631 -14.94 -10.05 -13.69
N HIS A 632 -14.50 -10.38 -14.88
CA HIS A 632 -14.12 -11.73 -15.27
C HIS A 632 -12.61 -11.79 -15.50
N PHE A 633 -11.93 -12.59 -14.66
CA PHE A 633 -10.51 -12.86 -14.78
C PHE A 633 -10.30 -14.20 -15.48
N SER A 634 -9.44 -14.18 -16.49
CA SER A 634 -8.91 -15.38 -17.11
C SER A 634 -7.43 -15.52 -16.79
N ASN A 635 -7.00 -16.75 -16.53
CA ASN A 635 -5.63 -17.06 -16.10
C ASN A 635 -5.21 -16.33 -14.83
N GLN A 636 -6.12 -16.11 -13.90
CA GLN A 636 -5.80 -15.53 -12.59
C GLN A 636 -4.77 -16.42 -11.88
N PHE A 637 -3.70 -15.80 -11.37
CA PHE A 637 -2.64 -16.54 -10.71
C PHE A 637 -3.04 -16.96 -9.32
N ILE A 638 -2.87 -18.26 -9.04
CA ILE A 638 -3.18 -18.88 -7.76
C ILE A 638 -1.91 -19.56 -7.26
N GLY A 639 -1.33 -19.02 -6.21
CA GLY A 639 -0.18 -19.63 -5.54
C GLY A 639 -0.62 -20.89 -4.79
N VAL A 640 0.07 -21.98 -4.99
CA VAL A 640 -0.24 -23.26 -4.36
C VAL A 640 0.94 -23.72 -3.54
N SER A 641 0.70 -24.04 -2.27
CA SER A 641 1.71 -24.62 -1.38
C SER A 641 1.38 -26.06 -1.05
N SER A 642 2.40 -26.87 -0.82
CA SER A 642 2.24 -28.21 -0.25
C SER A 642 1.90 -28.11 1.24
N GLY A 643 1.31 -29.16 1.80
CA GLY A 643 1.08 -29.28 3.22
C GLY A 643 2.31 -29.12 4.13
N ASN A 644 3.50 -29.11 3.55
CA ASN A 644 4.77 -28.86 4.24
C ASN A 644 5.24 -27.40 4.08
N GLY A 645 4.38 -26.50 3.57
CA GLY A 645 4.75 -25.11 3.33
C GLY A 645 5.65 -24.87 2.12
N ASN A 646 6.01 -25.93 1.38
CA ASN A 646 6.76 -25.81 0.15
C ASN A 646 5.83 -25.35 -0.97
N PHE A 647 6.24 -24.35 -1.69
CA PHE A 647 5.53 -23.89 -2.87
C PHE A 647 5.55 -24.96 -3.96
N LEU A 648 4.37 -25.38 -4.43
CA LEU A 648 4.21 -26.43 -5.45
C LEU A 648 4.14 -25.90 -6.87
N GLY A 649 3.82 -24.63 -7.03
CA GLY A 649 3.69 -23.96 -8.32
C GLY A 649 2.65 -22.86 -8.33
N LEU A 650 2.56 -22.15 -9.45
CA LEU A 650 1.43 -21.30 -9.77
C LEU A 650 0.40 -22.12 -10.54
N GLY A 651 -0.81 -22.18 -10.01
CA GLY A 651 -1.97 -22.55 -10.79
C GLY A 651 -2.52 -21.34 -11.52
N THR A 652 -3.32 -21.56 -12.53
CA THR A 652 -4.16 -20.52 -13.13
C THR A 652 -5.61 -20.96 -13.09
N GLY A 653 -6.50 -20.02 -12.86
CA GLY A 653 -7.94 -20.24 -12.85
C GLY A 653 -8.68 -19.07 -13.45
N ASP A 654 -9.91 -19.32 -13.87
CA ASP A 654 -10.83 -18.25 -14.21
C ASP A 654 -11.73 -17.96 -13.02
N SER A 655 -11.95 -16.69 -12.74
CA SER A 655 -12.79 -16.26 -11.62
C SER A 655 -13.69 -15.10 -12.00
N VAL A 656 -14.79 -14.96 -11.30
CA VAL A 656 -15.73 -13.86 -11.47
C VAL A 656 -15.96 -13.16 -10.14
N TYR A 657 -15.82 -11.84 -10.17
CA TYR A 657 -16.13 -10.94 -9.06
C TYR A 657 -17.28 -10.04 -9.52
N HIS A 658 -18.29 -9.90 -8.71
CA HIS A 658 -19.38 -8.97 -8.97
C HIS A 658 -19.98 -8.45 -7.68
N GLY A 659 -20.46 -7.21 -7.73
CA GLY A 659 -20.99 -6.60 -6.54
C GLY A 659 -21.50 -5.19 -6.75
N VAL A 660 -21.88 -4.56 -5.66
CA VAL A 660 -22.38 -3.19 -5.62
C VAL A 660 -21.57 -2.38 -4.60
N ASN A 661 -21.03 -1.28 -5.05
CA ASN A 661 -20.44 -0.25 -4.20
C ASN A 661 -21.42 0.91 -4.06
N LEU A 662 -21.72 1.30 -2.83
CA LEU A 662 -22.51 2.47 -2.50
C LEU A 662 -21.71 3.40 -1.61
N SER A 663 -21.61 4.68 -1.97
CA SER A 663 -21.08 5.71 -1.08
C SER A 663 -22.03 6.88 -1.01
N ALA A 664 -22.25 7.41 0.20
CA ALA A 664 -23.07 8.57 0.47
C ALA A 664 -22.33 9.54 1.39
N GLU A 665 -22.43 10.82 1.08
CA GLU A 665 -21.96 11.91 1.93
C GLU A 665 -23.04 12.98 2.01
N ALA A 666 -23.31 13.48 3.21
CA ALA A 666 -24.28 14.52 3.43
C ALA A 666 -23.80 15.52 4.49
N ASN A 667 -24.06 16.80 4.26
CA ASN A 667 -23.85 17.85 5.23
C ASN A 667 -25.22 18.46 5.59
N TRP A 668 -25.61 18.32 6.83
CA TRP A 668 -26.81 18.92 7.38
C TRP A 668 -26.41 19.96 8.44
N ARG A 669 -26.49 21.23 8.10
CA ARG A 669 -25.94 22.30 8.94
C ARG A 669 -24.48 21.99 9.31
N GLU A 670 -24.17 21.91 10.60
CA GLU A 670 -22.84 21.59 11.15
C GLU A 670 -22.54 20.06 11.24
N LEU A 671 -23.54 19.22 10.98
CA LEU A 671 -23.39 17.77 10.98
C LEU A 671 -22.93 17.29 9.61
N LYS A 672 -21.83 16.55 9.57
CA LYS A 672 -21.34 15.88 8.36
C LYS A 672 -21.38 14.39 8.57
N MET A 673 -21.93 13.70 7.59
CA MET A 673 -22.18 12.26 7.61
C MET A 673 -21.59 11.60 6.38
N PHE A 674 -21.16 10.37 6.55
CA PHE A 674 -20.77 9.51 5.43
C PHE A 674 -21.21 8.07 5.69
N ALA A 675 -21.50 7.36 4.62
CA ALA A 675 -21.75 5.92 4.63
C ALA A 675 -21.15 5.32 3.36
N ASN A 676 -20.48 4.17 3.50
CA ASN A 676 -19.98 3.38 2.39
C ASN A 676 -20.39 1.93 2.63
N LEU A 677 -20.87 1.26 1.60
CA LEU A 677 -21.30 -0.14 1.62
C LEU A 677 -20.75 -0.82 0.38
N ASN A 678 -20.29 -2.05 0.54
CA ASN A 678 -20.06 -2.98 -0.55
C ASN A 678 -20.74 -4.31 -0.20
N GLU A 679 -21.43 -4.86 -1.19
CA GLU A 679 -21.92 -6.23 -1.20
C GLU A 679 -21.30 -6.92 -2.40
N GLU A 680 -20.62 -8.06 -2.18
CA GLU A 680 -19.85 -8.68 -3.25
C GLU A 680 -19.89 -10.20 -3.17
N LYS A 681 -19.71 -10.83 -4.33
CA LYS A 681 -19.55 -12.25 -4.50
C LYS A 681 -18.42 -12.52 -5.50
N ALA A 682 -17.50 -13.41 -5.12
CA ALA A 682 -16.41 -13.87 -5.97
C ALA A 682 -16.35 -15.39 -5.96
N ASN A 683 -16.29 -16.00 -7.15
CA ASN A 683 -16.27 -17.45 -7.31
C ASN A 683 -15.29 -17.83 -8.42
N PHE A 684 -14.69 -19.01 -8.31
CA PHE A 684 -13.98 -19.63 -9.40
C PHE A 684 -14.98 -20.15 -10.45
N ASN A 685 -14.77 -19.82 -11.72
CA ASN A 685 -15.50 -20.38 -12.83
C ASN A 685 -14.82 -21.65 -13.34
N GLN A 686 -13.47 -21.61 -13.41
CA GLN A 686 -12.65 -22.73 -13.81
C GLN A 686 -11.41 -22.74 -12.95
N TYR A 687 -11.29 -23.75 -12.12
CA TYR A 687 -10.09 -24.00 -11.34
C TYR A 687 -9.97 -25.48 -11.03
N ASP A 688 -8.99 -26.12 -11.65
CA ASP A 688 -8.61 -27.50 -11.37
C ASP A 688 -7.19 -27.53 -10.81
N PHE A 689 -7.02 -28.15 -9.66
CA PHE A 689 -5.73 -28.28 -9.03
C PHE A 689 -5.51 -29.72 -8.55
N GLN A 690 -4.41 -30.36 -8.99
CA GLN A 690 -4.05 -31.75 -8.66
C GLN A 690 -5.20 -32.75 -8.88
N GLY A 691 -5.97 -32.58 -9.94
CA GLY A 691 -7.11 -33.46 -10.27
C GLY A 691 -8.38 -33.18 -9.47
N THR A 692 -8.40 -32.18 -8.60
CA THR A 692 -9.59 -31.74 -7.89
C THR A 692 -10.17 -30.51 -8.56
N ASN A 693 -11.48 -30.56 -8.84
CA ASN A 693 -12.21 -29.43 -9.43
C ASN A 693 -12.77 -28.54 -8.33
N TYR A 694 -12.45 -27.26 -8.41
CA TYR A 694 -12.91 -26.22 -7.47
C TYR A 694 -13.89 -25.23 -8.10
N ASN A 695 -14.49 -25.58 -9.25
CA ASN A 695 -15.45 -24.72 -9.93
C ASN A 695 -16.65 -24.39 -9.03
N GLY A 696 -17.04 -23.12 -9.02
CA GLY A 696 -18.11 -22.60 -8.18
C GLY A 696 -17.71 -22.35 -6.71
N MET A 697 -16.52 -22.75 -6.28
CA MET A 697 -16.03 -22.43 -4.94
C MET A 697 -15.79 -20.93 -4.78
N PRO A 698 -16.04 -20.38 -3.60
CA PRO A 698 -15.76 -18.97 -3.32
C PRO A 698 -14.26 -18.68 -3.43
N VAL A 699 -13.93 -17.52 -3.94
CA VAL A 699 -12.56 -16.99 -3.88
C VAL A 699 -12.27 -16.63 -2.41
N PRO A 700 -11.17 -17.14 -1.82
CA PRO A 700 -10.82 -16.88 -0.44
C PRO A 700 -10.50 -15.42 -0.13
N TYR A 701 -10.79 -15.02 1.10
CA TYR A 701 -10.51 -13.69 1.67
C TYR A 701 -11.19 -12.53 0.93
N VAL A 702 -12.36 -12.81 0.34
CA VAL A 702 -13.25 -11.80 -0.22
C VAL A 702 -14.40 -11.60 0.77
N PRO A 703 -14.51 -10.45 1.45
CA PRO A 703 -15.59 -10.18 2.38
C PRO A 703 -16.92 -10.06 1.63
N LYS A 704 -17.94 -10.85 2.04
CA LYS A 704 -19.26 -10.74 1.44
C LYS A 704 -19.85 -9.35 1.54
N THR A 705 -19.61 -8.67 2.66
CA THR A 705 -20.11 -7.33 2.95
C THR A 705 -19.03 -6.53 3.63
N THR A 706 -18.78 -5.32 3.18
CA THR A 706 -18.04 -4.32 3.97
C THR A 706 -18.86 -3.06 4.08
N PHE A 707 -18.90 -2.46 5.27
CA PHE A 707 -19.45 -1.12 5.37
C PHE A 707 -18.72 -0.28 6.40
N ASN A 708 -18.76 1.02 6.21
CA ASN A 708 -18.36 2.00 7.19
C ASN A 708 -19.33 3.18 7.18
N ILE A 709 -19.69 3.65 8.37
CA ILE A 709 -20.58 4.77 8.57
C ILE A 709 -20.00 5.65 9.65
N GLY A 710 -20.14 6.95 9.49
CA GLY A 710 -19.67 7.88 10.50
C GLY A 710 -20.25 9.27 10.37
N ALA A 711 -20.11 10.00 11.46
CA ALA A 711 -20.54 11.37 11.53
C ALA A 711 -19.62 12.22 12.40
N TYR A 712 -19.57 13.49 12.13
CA TYR A 712 -18.93 14.47 12.99
C TYR A 712 -19.73 15.79 12.99
N TYR A 713 -19.75 16.45 14.13
CA TYR A 713 -20.47 17.68 14.34
C TYR A 713 -19.52 18.83 14.69
N HIS A 714 -19.76 20.03 14.18
CA HIS A 714 -18.99 21.24 14.53
C HIS A 714 -19.78 22.06 15.54
N PHE A 715 -19.37 21.99 16.80
CA PHE A 715 -19.97 22.76 17.89
C PHE A 715 -19.20 24.06 18.08
N HIS A 716 -19.82 25.20 17.77
CA HIS A 716 -19.21 26.51 18.00
C HIS A 716 -19.57 27.00 19.41
N THR A 717 -18.54 27.24 20.21
CA THR A 717 -18.73 27.81 21.55
C THR A 717 -18.63 29.34 21.53
N TRP A 718 -19.05 29.96 22.59
CA TRP A 718 -19.08 31.41 22.73
C TRP A 718 -17.70 32.12 22.67
N HIS A 719 -16.61 31.44 22.96
CA HIS A 719 -15.23 31.96 22.87
C HIS A 719 -14.51 31.65 21.59
N GLY A 720 -15.20 31.23 20.52
CA GLY A 720 -14.61 30.86 19.24
C GLY A 720 -13.92 29.51 19.24
N VAL A 721 -14.01 28.74 20.32
CA VAL A 721 -13.55 27.34 20.35
C VAL A 721 -14.54 26.48 19.56
N VAL A 722 -14.02 25.62 18.69
CA VAL A 722 -14.84 24.68 17.93
C VAL A 722 -14.57 23.28 18.45
N LEU A 723 -15.60 22.66 19.02
CA LEU A 723 -15.57 21.25 19.42
C LEU A 723 -16.05 20.38 18.27
N LYS A 724 -15.36 19.27 18.04
CA LYS A 724 -15.68 18.31 16.97
C LYS A 724 -15.75 16.89 17.53
N PRO A 725 -16.89 16.50 18.13
CA PRO A 725 -17.15 15.09 18.37
C PRO A 725 -17.30 14.34 17.05
N ARG A 726 -16.79 13.13 17.02
CA ARG A 726 -16.83 12.23 15.87
C ARG A 726 -17.05 10.80 16.34
N ALA A 727 -17.86 10.06 15.59
CA ALA A 727 -18.04 8.62 15.75
C ALA A 727 -18.02 7.97 14.37
N TRP A 728 -17.41 6.78 14.29
CA TRP A 728 -17.48 5.97 13.08
C TRP A 728 -17.39 4.48 13.43
N TYR A 729 -18.09 3.70 12.63
CA TYR A 729 -18.16 2.25 12.75
C TYR A 729 -17.70 1.63 11.44
N GLN A 730 -16.88 0.59 11.54
CA GLN A 730 -16.39 -0.20 10.41
C GLN A 730 -16.77 -1.65 10.61
N TYR A 731 -17.24 -2.29 9.55
CA TYR A 731 -17.65 -3.69 9.55
C TYR A 731 -17.04 -4.42 8.36
N VAL A 732 -16.54 -5.62 8.61
CA VAL A 732 -16.07 -6.58 7.62
C VAL A 732 -16.81 -7.88 7.83
N GLY A 733 -17.50 -8.33 6.79
CA GLY A 733 -18.32 -9.56 6.81
C GLY A 733 -17.46 -10.82 6.84
N THR A 734 -18.15 -11.95 6.88
CA THR A 734 -17.53 -13.28 6.80
C THR A 734 -16.76 -13.45 5.49
N GLN A 735 -15.65 -14.17 5.53
CA GLN A 735 -14.79 -14.48 4.39
C GLN A 735 -14.47 -15.97 4.40
N HIS A 736 -14.45 -16.59 3.22
CA HIS A 736 -13.95 -17.96 3.11
C HIS A 736 -12.43 -17.97 3.30
N MET A 737 -11.92 -19.02 3.92
CA MET A 737 -10.49 -19.21 4.14
C MET A 737 -9.85 -20.00 2.99
N PHE A 738 -8.55 -19.88 2.85
CA PHE A 738 -7.73 -20.77 2.05
C PHE A 738 -7.15 -21.85 2.95
N ASP A 739 -7.20 -23.11 2.50
CA ASP A 739 -6.56 -24.22 3.20
C ASP A 739 -5.13 -24.40 2.73
N ASN A 740 -4.21 -23.91 3.54
CA ASN A 740 -2.79 -24.01 3.23
C ASN A 740 -2.24 -25.43 3.31
N ASN A 741 -2.94 -26.36 3.94
CA ASN A 741 -2.54 -27.77 3.98
C ASN A 741 -2.85 -28.49 2.68
N LEU A 742 -4.00 -28.16 2.09
CA LEU A 742 -4.44 -28.74 0.83
C LEU A 742 -4.01 -27.91 -0.37
N GLY A 743 -3.57 -26.67 -0.16
CA GLY A 743 -3.29 -25.73 -1.25
C GLY A 743 -4.56 -25.35 -2.03
N ALA A 744 -5.69 -25.24 -1.37
CA ALA A 744 -6.99 -25.15 -2.00
C ALA A 744 -7.96 -24.18 -1.29
N PRO A 745 -8.97 -23.63 -2.01
CA PRO A 745 -10.09 -22.94 -1.40
C PRO A 745 -10.84 -23.82 -0.40
N SER A 746 -11.29 -23.22 0.70
CA SER A 746 -12.05 -23.91 1.74
C SER A 746 -13.47 -23.36 1.88
N THR A 747 -14.41 -24.20 2.30
CA THR A 747 -15.76 -23.79 2.70
C THR A 747 -15.81 -23.19 4.09
N GLN A 748 -14.74 -23.34 4.89
CA GLN A 748 -14.65 -22.73 6.21
C GLN A 748 -14.51 -21.21 6.09
N THR A 749 -15.12 -20.51 7.04
CA THR A 749 -15.14 -19.03 7.04
C THR A 749 -14.57 -18.47 8.32
N MET A 750 -13.85 -17.38 8.21
CA MET A 750 -13.52 -16.52 9.35
C MET A 750 -14.74 -15.65 9.74
N PRO A 751 -14.93 -15.38 11.05
CA PRO A 751 -16.06 -14.61 11.53
C PRO A 751 -16.03 -13.15 11.06
N ALA A 752 -17.22 -12.56 10.88
CA ALA A 752 -17.38 -11.13 10.69
C ALA A 752 -17.01 -10.35 11.97
N TYR A 753 -16.55 -9.12 11.77
CA TYR A 753 -16.28 -8.22 12.89
C TYR A 753 -16.71 -6.78 12.58
N GLY A 754 -16.98 -6.04 13.67
CA GLY A 754 -17.27 -4.62 13.59
C GLY A 754 -16.63 -3.86 14.73
N VAL A 755 -16.13 -2.65 14.44
CA VAL A 755 -15.34 -1.83 15.35
C VAL A 755 -15.91 -0.42 15.41
N LEU A 756 -16.27 0.05 16.61
CA LEU A 756 -16.68 1.42 16.87
C LEU A 756 -15.51 2.25 17.37
N ASN A 757 -15.35 3.45 16.80
CA ASN A 757 -14.30 4.39 17.14
C ASN A 757 -14.91 5.77 17.45
N LEU A 758 -14.32 6.50 18.37
CA LEU A 758 -14.72 7.83 18.77
C LEU A 758 -13.54 8.79 18.74
N ALA A 759 -13.82 10.06 18.48
CA ALA A 759 -12.84 11.12 18.67
C ALA A 759 -13.54 12.42 19.12
N LEU A 760 -12.81 13.21 19.89
CA LEU A 760 -13.19 14.59 20.22
C LEU A 760 -12.01 15.50 19.94
N ALA A 761 -12.21 16.51 19.11
CA ALA A 761 -11.22 17.55 18.89
C ALA A 761 -11.76 18.90 19.35
N ALA A 762 -10.92 19.66 20.06
CA ALA A 762 -11.15 21.05 20.42
C ALA A 762 -10.18 21.93 19.62
N THR A 763 -10.70 22.85 18.81
CA THR A 763 -9.90 23.80 18.06
C THR A 763 -10.04 25.17 18.67
N VAL A 764 -8.95 25.72 19.16
CA VAL A 764 -8.83 27.01 19.84
C VAL A 764 -8.32 28.05 18.84
N PRO A 765 -8.90 29.26 18.79
CA PRO A 765 -8.41 30.34 17.94
C PRO A 765 -6.97 30.72 18.27
N GLY A 766 -6.17 30.98 17.25
CA GLY A 766 -4.77 31.40 17.43
C GLY A 766 -4.60 32.72 18.14
N SER A 767 -5.62 33.61 18.08
CA SER A 767 -5.62 34.89 18.79
C SER A 767 -5.38 34.79 20.30
N TRP A 768 -5.61 33.63 20.90
CA TRP A 768 -5.27 33.38 22.32
C TRP A 768 -3.75 33.18 22.54
N TYR A 769 -2.98 32.90 21.48
CA TYR A 769 -1.56 32.59 21.54
C TYR A 769 -0.70 33.59 20.76
N GLY A 770 -1.27 34.73 20.34
CA GLY A 770 -0.60 35.75 19.56
C GLY A 770 -0.78 35.61 18.04
N ASN A 771 -0.23 36.55 17.27
CA ASN A 771 -0.48 36.67 15.83
C ASN A 771 0.20 35.61 14.97
N ALA A 772 1.24 34.96 15.49
CA ALA A 772 2.00 33.93 14.77
C ALA A 772 1.24 32.60 14.66
N VAL A 773 0.29 32.35 15.55
CA VAL A 773 -0.49 31.10 15.60
C VAL A 773 -1.88 31.36 15.02
N LYS A 774 -2.28 30.58 13.99
CA LYS A 774 -3.64 30.64 13.44
C LYS A 774 -4.64 29.87 14.27
N LYS A 775 -4.25 28.70 14.75
CA LYS A 775 -5.08 27.84 15.61
C LYS A 775 -4.27 26.76 16.29
N VAL A 776 -4.75 26.32 17.45
CA VAL A 776 -4.29 25.15 18.17
C VAL A 776 -5.43 24.14 18.24
N GLN A 777 -5.14 22.87 18.01
CA GLN A 777 -6.12 21.80 18.12
C GLN A 777 -5.62 20.73 19.11
N PHE A 778 -6.47 20.41 20.05
CA PHE A 778 -6.33 19.26 20.93
C PHE A 778 -7.29 18.19 20.47
N LYS A 779 -6.84 16.95 20.35
CA LYS A 779 -7.67 15.83 19.91
C LYS A 779 -7.39 14.61 20.79
N VAL A 780 -8.45 13.93 21.20
CA VAL A 780 -8.41 12.61 21.81
C VAL A 780 -9.17 11.67 20.90
N GLU A 781 -8.58 10.50 20.63
CA GLU A 781 -9.20 9.41 19.84
C GLU A 781 -9.21 8.13 20.66
N VAL A 782 -10.32 7.44 20.63
CA VAL A 782 -10.49 6.10 21.22
C VAL A 782 -10.86 5.16 20.09
N MET A 783 -9.93 4.31 19.72
CA MET A 783 -10.12 3.25 18.74
C MET A 783 -10.67 2.01 19.44
N ASN A 784 -11.54 1.26 18.75
CA ASN A 784 -12.19 0.07 19.31
C ASN A 784 -12.77 0.30 20.71
N VAL A 785 -13.68 1.25 20.82
CA VAL A 785 -14.25 1.72 22.12
C VAL A 785 -14.82 0.57 22.93
N THR A 786 -15.43 -0.39 22.27
CA THR A 786 -16.09 -1.55 22.91
C THR A 786 -15.11 -2.65 23.33
N ASP A 787 -13.82 -2.48 23.04
CA ASP A 787 -12.77 -3.47 23.26
C ASP A 787 -13.11 -4.85 22.64
N LYS A 788 -13.69 -4.80 21.44
CA LYS A 788 -14.08 -6.00 20.68
C LYS A 788 -12.81 -6.82 20.37
N ARG A 789 -12.81 -8.08 20.78
CA ARG A 789 -11.82 -9.07 20.35
C ARG A 789 -12.25 -9.63 19.01
N TYR A 790 -11.36 -9.58 18.01
CA TYR A 790 -11.61 -10.07 16.66
C TYR A 790 -10.29 -10.41 15.99
N ASN A 791 -10.31 -11.34 15.06
CA ASN A 791 -9.21 -11.57 14.16
C ASN A 791 -9.42 -10.76 12.88
N ILE A 792 -8.37 -10.07 12.43
CA ILE A 792 -8.39 -9.33 11.17
C ILE A 792 -8.11 -10.26 9.98
N PHE A 793 -7.53 -11.42 10.26
CA PHE A 793 -7.23 -12.47 9.31
C PHE A 793 -7.23 -13.82 10.05
N GLU A 794 -7.76 -14.86 9.40
CA GLU A 794 -7.66 -16.25 9.84
C GLU A 794 -7.28 -17.13 8.66
N GLU A 795 -6.51 -18.17 8.91
CA GLU A 795 -6.11 -19.14 7.89
C GLU A 795 -6.17 -20.56 8.44
N LEU A 796 -6.35 -21.53 7.56
CA LEU A 796 -6.09 -22.93 7.89
C LEU A 796 -4.61 -23.19 7.72
N SER A 797 -3.94 -23.52 8.82
CA SER A 797 -2.49 -23.64 8.88
C SER A 797 -1.97 -24.64 7.88
N SER A 798 -0.86 -24.32 7.23
CA SER A 798 0.01 -25.30 6.63
C SER A 798 0.95 -25.87 7.69
N GLY A 799 1.28 -27.15 7.59
CA GLY A 799 2.30 -27.78 8.44
C GLY A 799 3.64 -27.06 8.45
N GLY A 800 3.90 -26.19 7.46
CA GLY A 800 5.11 -25.38 7.36
C GLY A 800 5.25 -24.30 8.43
N LEU A 801 4.18 -23.84 9.06
CA LEU A 801 4.28 -22.92 10.20
C LEU A 801 4.91 -23.56 11.42
N TYR A 802 4.70 -24.84 11.64
CA TYR A 802 5.23 -25.59 12.76
C TYR A 802 6.11 -26.78 12.36
N ASN A 803 6.52 -26.88 11.14
CA ASN A 803 7.53 -27.76 10.53
C ASN A 803 7.50 -29.27 10.89
N THR A 804 6.41 -29.81 11.44
CA THR A 804 6.55 -31.11 12.11
C THR A 804 5.45 -32.10 11.97
N ALA A 805 4.44 -32.05 11.19
CA ALA A 805 3.64 -33.28 10.97
C ALA A 805 2.30 -33.10 10.27
N PRO A 806 1.80 -34.15 9.64
CA PRO A 806 0.44 -34.28 9.09
C PRO A 806 -0.70 -33.98 10.05
N SER A 807 -0.41 -33.85 11.35
CA SER A 807 -1.40 -33.66 12.42
C SER A 807 -1.99 -32.24 12.53
N TYR A 808 -1.50 -31.30 11.73
CA TYR A 808 -1.99 -29.90 11.71
C TYR A 808 -3.07 -29.61 10.68
N VAL A 809 -3.50 -30.59 9.94
CA VAL A 809 -4.55 -30.46 8.94
C VAL A 809 -5.82 -29.90 9.59
N GLY A 810 -6.25 -28.73 9.11
CA GLY A 810 -7.46 -28.09 9.62
C GLY A 810 -7.29 -27.16 10.83
N TYR A 811 -6.06 -26.87 11.27
CA TYR A 811 -5.82 -25.90 12.34
C TYR A 811 -6.09 -24.50 11.86
N ALA A 812 -7.05 -23.82 12.51
CA ALA A 812 -7.28 -22.41 12.27
C ALA A 812 -6.33 -21.56 13.12
N MET A 813 -5.67 -20.62 12.46
CA MET A 813 -4.79 -19.64 13.08
C MET A 813 -5.34 -18.24 12.86
N GLY A 814 -5.28 -17.39 13.90
CA GLY A 814 -5.78 -16.02 13.83
C GLY A 814 -4.70 -14.98 13.97
N LEU A 815 -4.86 -13.89 13.27
CA LEU A 815 -4.10 -12.66 13.48
C LEU A 815 -5.03 -11.65 14.15
N PRO A 816 -4.82 -11.32 15.44
CA PRO A 816 -5.71 -10.44 16.19
C PRO A 816 -5.73 -9.01 15.62
N GLY A 817 -6.91 -8.43 15.53
CA GLY A 817 -7.10 -7.01 15.37
C GLY A 817 -6.79 -6.26 16.68
N ALA A 818 -6.53 -4.95 16.57
CA ALA A 818 -6.10 -4.16 17.72
C ALA A 818 -7.19 -4.05 18.81
N PRO A 819 -6.83 -4.17 20.10
CA PRO A 819 -7.72 -3.88 21.22
C PRO A 819 -8.02 -2.38 21.31
N ARG A 820 -8.80 -1.99 22.31
CA ARG A 820 -9.04 -0.57 22.60
C ARG A 820 -7.73 0.19 22.79
N ALA A 821 -7.63 1.32 22.11
CA ALA A 821 -6.46 2.19 22.17
C ALA A 821 -6.88 3.65 22.28
N VAL A 822 -6.12 4.44 23.02
CA VAL A 822 -6.38 5.87 23.27
C VAL A 822 -5.17 6.69 22.82
N TYR A 823 -5.41 7.75 22.07
CA TYR A 823 -4.38 8.64 21.56
C TYR A 823 -4.74 10.10 21.80
N GLY A 824 -3.76 10.89 22.26
CA GLY A 824 -3.84 12.34 22.39
C GLY A 824 -3.00 13.02 21.31
N THR A 825 -3.54 14.04 20.63
CA THR A 825 -2.80 14.83 19.65
C THR A 825 -2.92 16.30 19.94
N VAL A 826 -1.80 17.03 19.91
CA VAL A 826 -1.75 18.48 19.88
C VAL A 826 -1.24 18.91 18.51
N ALA A 827 -1.98 19.80 17.85
CA ALA A 827 -1.57 20.33 16.54
C ALA A 827 -1.64 21.85 16.54
N VAL A 828 -0.58 22.49 16.08
CA VAL A 828 -0.48 23.95 15.93
C VAL A 828 -0.43 24.26 14.44
N LYS A 829 -1.23 25.25 14.00
CA LYS A 829 -1.19 25.82 12.66
C LYS A 829 -0.77 27.28 12.75
N PHE A 830 0.19 27.70 11.93
CA PHE A 830 0.75 29.04 11.88
C PHE A 830 0.81 29.58 10.44
#